data_02f07919ab8608a4bca381a30295b76a
#
_entry.id   02f07919ab8608a4bca381a30295b76a
#
_cell.length_a   1.000
_cell.length_b   1.000
_cell.length_c   1.000
_cell.angle_alpha   90.00
_cell.angle_beta   90.00
_cell.angle_gamma   90.00
#
_symmetry.space_group_name_H-M   'P 1'
#
loop_
_entity.id
_entity.type
_entity.pdbx_description
1 polymer ?
#
loop_
_entity_poly.entity_id
_entity_poly.type
_entity_poly.pdbx_seq_one_letter_code
_entity_poly.pdbx_strand_id
1 'polypeptide(L)'
;MNNKSLLVAALAAAYPFLATAAQPEADADAAPIKSLGVVTVQGSRPSSLPTTIPTTLESASAESIERTVNASDSEDALKYFPSLLVRKRYIGDYNHAVLSSRASGTGNSARSAVYADGILLSNYLGNGVGGLSFPPRWALVTPEEIERVDVMYGPFSAAYAGNSVGAVVDYVTRMPSRFEAHAKASYVSQPFDLYSTHETYRAWQSSASVGSRSGDLSWWINLNHADSQGQPLTFATRLVSAGTAGNAGTAVNGAVLNANNAGQPWFVLGTGTQYDTRQDHAKLKLAYDISPSLRASYLLGVWRNESDGNSSSYLQDAHGQPIYSGPTNIGGLQYTGSQGLSGGDFAFTRESLLHTMQGLSLISHTGGAWDWGVSASQYDYRRDDKRQNAASNVQSGALGGGAGTLADGSGTGWTTLSARGAWHPGNGHVLDFGAQQDRYQLRYLTSNIPGNYLNDAAGMLASSVQGSTRLQSVYMQDALSLNERWKAVLGLRAEHWDAFDGRTDFSATSAQVYAARHENDLSPKAALSWQWRPDTVLKASLGRAVRMPTVSELYGATSTTNSQYINDPNLRPEKSWTAELTAEHDFGAAQSRLTAFAEDTRDSLYSQTTLDATANKNISRVQNISRIATTGLEATLASQDWLLKGLELSASLTYADSIVKRNAGFVLTPGDTLGRQQPNIPRWRATAVASYRFDSQWSATLAGRYSGRQYRTLNNADVNGFTYQGVSKYATVDARMLYRITRQWSAAVGVDNLNNDRFWNFHPYPQRSYSVELKFDL
;
A
#
# COMPACT_ATOMS: atom_id res chain seq x y z
N MET A 1 -17.12 -29.06 -14.99
CA MET A 1 -18.06 -29.05 -13.85
C MET A 1 -18.31 -27.60 -13.49
N ASN A 2 -19.57 -27.16 -13.58
CA ASN A 2 -19.96 -25.75 -13.52
C ASN A 2 -19.73 -25.15 -12.12
N ASN A 3 -19.00 -24.03 -12.05
CA ASN A 3 -18.70 -23.23 -10.83
C ASN A 3 -19.94 -22.73 -10.05
N LYS A 4 -21.13 -22.94 -10.54
CA LYS A 4 -22.40 -22.58 -9.88
C LYS A 4 -22.77 -23.51 -8.72
N SER A 5 -22.27 -24.75 -8.72
CA SER A 5 -22.60 -25.75 -7.69
C SER A 5 -21.82 -25.55 -6.39
N LEU A 6 -20.66 -24.90 -6.41
CA LEU A 6 -19.86 -24.59 -5.19
C LEU A 6 -20.43 -23.40 -4.40
N LEU A 7 -21.08 -22.46 -5.08
CA LEU A 7 -21.70 -21.30 -4.42
C LEU A 7 -22.94 -21.71 -3.60
N VAL A 8 -23.70 -22.69 -4.11
CA VAL A 8 -24.86 -23.26 -3.41
C VAL A 8 -24.44 -24.10 -2.22
N ALA A 9 -23.31 -24.80 -2.30
CA ALA A 9 -22.78 -25.60 -1.19
C ALA A 9 -22.24 -24.73 -0.04
N ALA A 10 -21.64 -23.56 -0.33
CA ALA A 10 -21.17 -22.61 0.70
C ALA A 10 -22.35 -21.93 1.44
N LEU A 11 -23.44 -21.64 0.73
CA LEU A 11 -24.67 -21.09 1.30
C LEU A 11 -25.44 -22.15 2.12
N ALA A 12 -25.41 -23.43 1.68
CA ALA A 12 -26.04 -24.52 2.41
C ALA A 12 -25.27 -24.95 3.68
N ALA A 13 -23.93 -24.76 3.71
CA ALA A 13 -23.11 -25.02 4.89
C ALA A 13 -23.27 -23.96 5.99
N ALA A 14 -23.69 -22.73 5.64
CA ALA A 14 -23.99 -21.68 6.61
C ALA A 14 -25.37 -21.79 7.25
N TYR A 15 -26.29 -22.56 6.65
CA TYR A 15 -27.68 -22.66 7.11
C TYR A 15 -27.92 -23.54 8.35
N PRO A 16 -27.20 -24.65 8.63
CA PRO A 16 -27.47 -25.48 9.79
C PRO A 16 -26.98 -24.86 11.12
N PHE A 17 -26.14 -23.83 11.11
CA PHE A 17 -25.73 -23.16 12.34
C PHE A 17 -26.73 -22.12 12.88
N LEU A 18 -27.78 -21.79 12.10
CA LEU A 18 -28.82 -20.84 12.50
C LEU A 18 -30.03 -21.48 13.21
N ALA A 19 -30.07 -22.81 13.38
CA ALA A 19 -31.26 -23.50 13.73
C ALA A 19 -31.33 -24.11 15.18
N THR A 20 -30.29 -23.94 16.00
CA THR A 20 -30.30 -24.49 17.38
C THR A 20 -29.74 -23.54 18.42
N ALA A 21 -30.42 -22.42 18.65
CA ALA A 21 -30.32 -21.69 19.91
C ALA A 21 -31.72 -21.77 20.58
N ALA A 22 -31.82 -22.59 21.60
CA ALA A 22 -33.03 -22.67 22.44
C ALA A 22 -33.24 -21.32 23.14
N GLN A 23 -34.49 -20.84 23.09
CA GLN A 23 -34.92 -19.64 23.81
C GLN A 23 -34.86 -19.90 25.36
N PRO A 24 -34.32 -18.96 26.13
CA PRO A 24 -34.76 -18.75 27.51
C PRO A 24 -35.89 -17.72 27.51
N GLU A 25 -36.88 -18.00 28.34
CA GLU A 25 -38.03 -17.12 28.58
C GLU A 25 -37.62 -15.74 29.11
N ALA A 26 -38.42 -14.76 28.71
CA ALA A 26 -38.21 -13.35 28.94
C ALA A 26 -38.35 -12.96 30.41
N ASP A 27 -37.33 -12.30 30.95
CA ASP A 27 -37.51 -11.34 32.03
C ASP A 27 -37.32 -9.93 31.48
N ALA A 28 -38.34 -9.12 31.67
CA ALA A 28 -38.48 -7.79 31.15
C ALA A 28 -37.73 -6.77 32.02
N ASP A 29 -36.42 -6.62 31.77
CA ASP A 29 -35.69 -5.40 32.05
C ASP A 29 -34.99 -4.96 30.74
N ALA A 30 -35.45 -3.84 30.21
CA ALA A 30 -35.01 -3.34 28.92
C ALA A 30 -33.50 -3.01 28.98
N ALA A 31 -32.68 -3.96 28.58
CA ALA A 31 -31.26 -3.72 28.30
C ALA A 31 -31.16 -2.64 27.21
N PRO A 32 -30.25 -1.67 27.34
CA PRO A 32 -30.12 -0.62 26.35
C PRO A 32 -29.83 -1.24 24.99
N ILE A 33 -30.61 -0.85 23.98
CA ILE A 33 -30.46 -1.28 22.58
C ILE A 33 -29.03 -0.95 22.14
N LYS A 34 -28.16 -1.96 22.04
CA LYS A 34 -26.85 -1.81 21.43
C LYS A 34 -27.06 -1.51 19.95
N SER A 35 -26.78 -0.29 19.53
CA SER A 35 -26.83 0.12 18.15
C SER A 35 -25.71 -0.59 17.38
N LEU A 36 -25.97 -1.75 16.78
CA LEU A 36 -25.15 -2.30 15.72
C LEU A 36 -25.21 -1.31 14.53
N GLY A 37 -24.12 -0.90 14.01
CA GLY A 37 -24.06 0.11 12.94
C GLY A 37 -23.35 1.40 13.35
N VAL A 38 -22.95 1.49 14.61
CA VAL A 38 -21.89 2.36 15.07
C VAL A 38 -20.73 1.44 15.44
N VAL A 39 -19.62 1.55 14.72
CA VAL A 39 -18.37 0.90 15.13
C VAL A 39 -18.08 1.38 16.54
N THR A 40 -18.08 0.47 17.51
CA THR A 40 -17.61 0.80 18.86
C THR A 40 -16.10 0.95 18.75
N VAL A 41 -15.65 2.18 18.51
CA VAL A 41 -14.24 2.51 18.49
C VAL A 41 -13.71 2.29 19.90
N GLN A 42 -12.94 1.24 20.13
CA GLN A 42 -12.20 1.05 21.37
C GLN A 42 -10.99 1.99 21.36
N GLY A 43 -11.09 3.09 22.09
CA GLY A 43 -10.01 4.08 22.20
C GLY A 43 -10.52 5.36 22.86
N SER A 44 -9.60 6.15 23.41
CA SER A 44 -9.89 7.41 24.11
C SER A 44 -10.31 8.56 23.18
N ARG A 45 -10.19 8.38 21.86
CA ARG A 45 -10.52 9.39 20.86
C ARG A 45 -11.54 8.87 19.85
N PRO A 46 -12.46 9.76 19.38
CA PRO A 46 -13.38 9.40 18.31
C PRO A 46 -12.60 9.04 17.04
N SER A 47 -13.15 8.15 16.21
CA SER A 47 -12.60 7.86 14.88
C SER A 47 -12.57 9.16 14.06
N SER A 48 -11.49 9.37 13.32
CA SER A 48 -11.42 10.44 12.32
C SER A 48 -12.27 10.10 11.09
N LEU A 49 -12.59 8.82 10.89
CA LEU A 49 -13.51 8.38 9.85
C LEU A 49 -14.96 8.62 10.29
N PRO A 50 -15.87 8.97 9.36
CA PRO A 50 -17.25 9.24 9.69
C PRO A 50 -17.98 7.95 10.09
N THR A 51 -18.16 7.74 11.38
CA THR A 51 -18.86 6.58 11.95
C THR A 51 -20.38 6.60 11.76
N THR A 52 -20.93 7.74 11.34
CA THR A 52 -22.35 7.91 11.05
C THR A 52 -22.79 7.28 9.74
N ILE A 53 -21.85 6.94 8.85
CA ILE A 53 -22.15 6.35 7.54
C ILE A 53 -22.33 4.83 7.71
N PRO A 54 -23.45 4.26 7.27
CA PRO A 54 -23.68 2.83 7.33
C PRO A 54 -22.88 2.07 6.23
N THR A 55 -21.57 2.08 6.32
CA THR A 55 -20.64 1.38 5.43
C THR A 55 -19.78 0.39 6.21
N THR A 56 -18.94 -0.35 5.51
CA THR A 56 -17.98 -1.25 6.10
C THR A 56 -16.81 -0.47 6.71
N LEU A 57 -16.69 -0.51 8.04
CA LEU A 57 -15.58 0.04 8.80
C LEU A 57 -14.89 -1.09 9.57
N GLU A 58 -13.56 -1.06 9.62
CA GLU A 58 -12.73 -1.96 10.42
C GLU A 58 -11.76 -1.12 11.26
N SER A 59 -11.41 -1.62 12.44
CA SER A 59 -10.50 -0.92 13.34
C SER A 59 -9.60 -1.90 14.08
N ALA A 60 -8.33 -1.52 14.28
CA ALA A 60 -7.40 -2.27 15.11
C ALA A 60 -6.73 -1.33 16.12
N SER A 61 -6.84 -1.65 17.41
CA SER A 61 -6.21 -0.88 18.48
C SER A 61 -4.73 -1.23 18.63
N ALA A 62 -3.95 -0.32 19.27
CA ALA A 62 -2.55 -0.55 19.63
C ALA A 62 -2.36 -1.90 20.35
N GLU A 63 -3.21 -2.22 21.32
CA GLU A 63 -3.13 -3.48 22.06
C GLU A 63 -3.35 -4.71 21.16
N SER A 64 -4.31 -4.64 20.25
CA SER A 64 -4.56 -5.71 19.28
C SER A 64 -3.36 -5.90 18.36
N ILE A 65 -2.80 -4.80 17.80
CA ILE A 65 -1.63 -4.83 16.93
C ILE A 65 -0.42 -5.40 17.66
N GLU A 66 -0.13 -4.91 18.89
CA GLU A 66 0.99 -5.39 19.70
C GLU A 66 0.89 -6.90 19.99
N ARG A 67 -0.31 -7.42 20.23
CA ARG A 67 -0.54 -8.83 20.54
C ARG A 67 -0.48 -9.72 19.30
N THR A 68 -0.93 -9.24 18.14
CA THR A 68 -1.20 -10.11 16.98
C THR A 68 -0.22 -9.95 15.82
N VAL A 69 0.54 -8.85 15.75
CA VAL A 69 1.37 -8.51 14.59
C VAL A 69 2.85 -8.42 14.98
N ASN A 70 3.73 -9.07 14.22
CA ASN A 70 5.16 -8.84 14.28
C ASN A 70 5.48 -7.57 13.46
N ALA A 71 5.22 -6.39 14.04
CA ALA A 71 5.30 -5.13 13.32
C ALA A 71 6.72 -4.58 13.33
N SER A 72 7.27 -4.35 12.13
CA SER A 72 8.52 -3.61 11.90
C SER A 72 8.24 -2.21 11.35
N ASP A 73 7.28 -2.08 10.44
CA ASP A 73 6.87 -0.82 9.82
C ASP A 73 5.37 -0.58 10.07
N SER A 74 4.89 0.66 9.90
CA SER A 74 3.50 1.01 10.23
C SER A 74 2.47 0.28 9.38
N GLU A 75 2.78 -0.03 8.12
CA GLU A 75 1.90 -0.78 7.22
C GLU A 75 1.67 -2.23 7.66
N ASP A 76 2.53 -2.79 8.50
CA ASP A 76 2.32 -4.12 9.07
C ASP A 76 1.05 -4.18 9.93
N ALA A 77 0.62 -3.04 10.50
CA ALA A 77 -0.64 -2.95 11.22
C ALA A 77 -1.87 -3.32 10.37
N LEU A 78 -1.76 -3.22 9.03
CA LEU A 78 -2.81 -3.60 8.09
C LEU A 78 -2.81 -5.07 7.69
N LYS A 79 -1.85 -5.86 8.19
CA LYS A 79 -1.52 -7.21 7.71
C LYS A 79 -2.70 -8.18 7.71
N TYR A 80 -3.61 -8.08 8.68
CA TYR A 80 -4.75 -9.00 8.84
C TYR A 80 -6.11 -8.35 8.59
N PHE A 81 -6.15 -7.09 8.14
CA PHE A 81 -7.42 -6.48 7.74
C PHE A 81 -8.05 -7.22 6.55
N PRO A 82 -9.38 -7.39 6.53
CA PRO A 82 -10.07 -8.01 5.42
C PRO A 82 -9.72 -7.33 4.09
N SER A 83 -9.46 -8.11 3.05
CA SER A 83 -9.24 -7.64 1.68
C SER A 83 -8.15 -6.59 1.46
N LEU A 84 -7.35 -6.26 2.45
CA LEU A 84 -6.18 -5.40 2.28
C LEU A 84 -4.92 -6.22 2.03
N LEU A 85 -4.01 -5.66 1.26
CA LEU A 85 -2.65 -6.17 1.06
C LEU A 85 -1.71 -4.98 0.88
N VAL A 86 -0.67 -4.91 1.69
CA VAL A 86 0.46 -4.02 1.44
C VAL A 86 1.60 -4.83 0.84
N ARG A 87 2.11 -4.36 -0.30
CA ARG A 87 3.20 -5.01 -1.04
C ARG A 87 4.56 -4.57 -0.48
N LYS A 88 4.83 -4.87 0.78
CA LYS A 88 6.11 -4.65 1.44
C LYS A 88 7.08 -5.76 1.04
N ARG A 89 8.28 -5.43 0.55
CA ARG A 89 9.27 -6.38 0.05
C ARG A 89 10.38 -6.68 1.07
N TYR A 90 10.73 -5.72 1.91
CA TYR A 90 11.71 -5.81 3.00
C TYR A 90 11.40 -4.77 4.08
N ILE A 91 12.06 -4.82 5.22
CA ILE A 91 11.88 -3.84 6.31
C ILE A 91 12.43 -2.48 5.88
N GLY A 92 11.59 -1.43 5.95
CA GLY A 92 11.93 -0.09 5.48
C GLY A 92 11.71 0.13 3.96
N ASP A 93 10.88 -0.69 3.29
CA ASP A 93 10.55 -0.54 1.86
C ASP A 93 9.66 0.68 1.60
N TYR A 94 10.25 1.87 1.58
CA TYR A 94 9.53 3.12 1.34
C TYR A 94 9.02 3.29 -0.10
N ASN A 95 9.54 2.52 -1.05
CA ASN A 95 9.37 2.78 -2.48
C ASN A 95 8.35 1.86 -3.18
N HIS A 96 8.01 0.71 -2.61
CA HIS A 96 7.10 -0.26 -3.23
C HIS A 96 6.08 -0.88 -2.27
N ALA A 97 5.97 -0.41 -1.04
CA ALA A 97 4.94 -0.85 -0.09
C ALA A 97 3.56 -0.25 -0.46
N VAL A 98 3.04 -0.64 -1.63
CA VAL A 98 1.79 -0.13 -2.19
C VAL A 98 0.59 -0.85 -1.60
N LEU A 99 -0.50 -0.11 -1.36
CA LEU A 99 -1.75 -0.63 -0.80
C LEU A 99 -2.67 -1.15 -1.91
N SER A 100 -3.19 -2.35 -1.71
CA SER A 100 -4.23 -2.99 -2.53
C SER A 100 -5.48 -3.24 -1.68
N SER A 101 -6.65 -3.14 -2.29
CA SER A 101 -7.95 -3.38 -1.66
C SER A 101 -8.78 -4.40 -2.46
N ARG A 102 -10.10 -4.50 -2.20
CA ARG A 102 -11.03 -5.46 -2.84
C ARG A 102 -10.95 -5.48 -4.37
N ALA A 103 -11.05 -4.30 -5.01
CA ALA A 103 -11.09 -4.13 -6.46
C ALA A 103 -9.91 -3.30 -6.99
N SER A 104 -8.91 -3.02 -6.17
CA SER A 104 -7.71 -2.28 -6.54
C SER A 104 -6.48 -3.14 -6.30
N GLY A 105 -5.82 -3.57 -7.37
CA GLY A 105 -4.58 -4.33 -7.29
C GLY A 105 -3.37 -3.43 -7.01
N THR A 106 -2.23 -4.04 -6.71
CA THR A 106 -0.96 -3.34 -6.46
C THR A 106 -0.46 -2.53 -7.66
N GLY A 107 -0.87 -2.88 -8.88
CA GLY A 107 -0.57 -2.11 -10.09
C GLY A 107 -1.45 -0.88 -10.29
N ASN A 108 -2.45 -0.65 -9.42
CA ASN A 108 -3.38 0.49 -9.46
C ASN A 108 -3.64 1.04 -8.06
N SER A 109 -2.57 1.24 -7.29
CA SER A 109 -2.64 1.60 -5.86
C SER A 109 -3.08 3.05 -5.59
N ALA A 110 -3.05 3.94 -6.60
CA ALA A 110 -3.51 5.34 -6.45
C ALA A 110 -5.04 5.48 -6.30
N ARG A 111 -5.74 4.39 -6.00
CA ARG A 111 -7.19 4.34 -5.73
C ARG A 111 -7.55 4.32 -4.25
N SER A 112 -6.58 4.38 -3.36
CA SER A 112 -6.81 4.40 -1.91
C SER A 112 -6.13 5.58 -1.26
N ALA A 113 -6.76 6.16 -0.23
CA ALA A 113 -6.22 7.26 0.55
C ALA A 113 -5.74 6.76 1.91
N VAL A 114 -4.54 7.18 2.32
CA VAL A 114 -3.95 6.89 3.62
C VAL A 114 -3.66 8.19 4.33
N TYR A 115 -4.12 8.30 5.57
CA TYR A 115 -3.94 9.45 6.43
C TYR A 115 -3.23 9.06 7.74
N ALA A 116 -2.61 10.02 8.39
CA ALA A 116 -2.22 9.94 9.79
C ALA A 116 -2.64 11.22 10.50
N ASP A 117 -3.45 11.10 11.54
CA ASP A 117 -4.04 12.24 12.27
C ASP A 117 -4.70 13.27 11.31
N GLY A 118 -5.34 12.80 10.23
CA GLY A 118 -5.97 13.62 9.21
C GLY A 118 -5.02 14.23 8.16
N ILE A 119 -3.71 13.96 8.21
CA ILE A 119 -2.73 14.41 7.23
C ILE A 119 -2.55 13.33 6.16
N LEU A 120 -2.62 13.71 4.88
CA LEU A 120 -2.53 12.79 3.74
C LEU A 120 -1.08 12.26 3.58
N LEU A 121 -0.92 10.93 3.68
CA LEU A 121 0.32 10.21 3.43
C LEU A 121 0.39 9.61 2.02
N SER A 122 -0.75 9.51 1.31
CA SER A 122 -0.79 8.94 -0.03
C SER A 122 0.02 9.75 -1.02
N ASN A 123 0.88 9.06 -1.76
CA ASN A 123 1.70 9.64 -2.82
C ASN A 123 0.99 9.49 -4.17
N TYR A 124 0.31 10.53 -4.64
CA TYR A 124 -0.35 10.56 -5.95
C TYR A 124 0.52 11.21 -7.04
N LEU A 125 1.84 11.18 -6.89
CA LEU A 125 2.80 11.71 -7.85
C LEU A 125 3.36 10.62 -8.77
N GLY A 126 3.55 9.43 -8.26
CA GLY A 126 4.37 8.39 -8.84
C GLY A 126 5.85 8.58 -8.53
N ASN A 127 6.71 7.77 -9.15
CA ASN A 127 8.16 7.79 -8.92
C ASN A 127 8.95 8.50 -10.03
N GLY A 128 8.29 9.26 -10.88
CA GLY A 128 8.94 10.08 -11.93
C GLY A 128 9.49 9.34 -13.14
N VAL A 129 9.65 8.03 -13.07
CA VAL A 129 10.22 7.20 -14.15
C VAL A 129 9.17 6.19 -14.56
N GLY A 130 8.26 6.53 -15.47
CA GLY A 130 7.35 5.56 -16.09
C GLY A 130 6.70 4.50 -15.18
N GLY A 131 7.04 4.49 -13.94
CA GLY A 131 6.60 3.54 -12.91
C GLY A 131 5.29 3.97 -12.28
N LEU A 132 4.39 3.01 -12.09
CA LEU A 132 3.08 3.17 -11.47
C LEU A 132 3.11 2.79 -9.98
N SER A 133 4.23 3.01 -9.32
CA SER A 133 4.36 2.77 -7.88
C SER A 133 3.92 4.02 -7.11
N PHE A 134 2.88 3.87 -6.31
CA PHE A 134 2.29 4.93 -5.50
C PHE A 134 2.22 4.50 -4.02
N PRO A 135 3.38 4.19 -3.38
CA PRO A 135 3.38 3.81 -1.98
C PRO A 135 3.02 5.03 -1.12
N PRO A 136 2.11 4.90 -0.17
CA PRO A 136 1.96 5.90 0.87
C PRO A 136 3.27 6.12 1.63
N ARG A 137 3.43 7.27 2.25
CA ARG A 137 4.65 7.60 3.02
C ARG A 137 4.55 7.02 4.44
N TRP A 138 4.53 5.70 4.53
CA TRP A 138 4.41 4.90 5.76
C TRP A 138 5.45 5.28 6.81
N ALA A 139 6.69 5.54 6.40
CA ALA A 139 7.81 5.86 7.27
C ALA A 139 7.64 7.13 8.12
N LEU A 140 6.58 7.89 7.93
CA LEU A 140 6.20 9.01 8.80
C LEU A 140 5.28 8.61 9.95
N VAL A 141 4.94 7.35 10.05
CA VAL A 141 4.27 6.72 11.20
C VAL A 141 5.10 5.53 11.64
N THR A 142 5.38 5.41 12.91
CA THR A 142 6.07 4.24 13.48
C THR A 142 5.08 3.36 14.24
N PRO A 143 5.30 2.04 14.30
CA PRO A 143 4.36 1.14 14.98
C PRO A 143 4.06 1.52 16.43
N GLU A 144 5.06 2.08 17.14
CA GLU A 144 4.97 2.42 18.56
C GLU A 144 4.07 3.62 18.85
N GLU A 145 3.91 4.52 17.87
CA GLU A 145 3.05 5.69 18.05
C GLU A 145 1.59 5.45 17.67
N ILE A 146 1.28 4.31 17.05
CA ILE A 146 -0.08 3.98 16.65
C ILE A 146 -0.94 3.76 17.91
N GLU A 147 -2.00 4.52 18.06
CA GLU A 147 -3.07 4.28 19.03
C GLU A 147 -4.13 3.36 18.42
N ARG A 148 -4.44 3.59 17.14
CA ARG A 148 -5.45 2.84 16.39
C ARG A 148 -5.26 3.04 14.90
N VAL A 149 -5.66 2.06 14.11
CA VAL A 149 -5.82 2.18 12.66
C VAL A 149 -7.27 1.93 12.31
N ASP A 150 -7.88 2.86 11.59
CA ASP A 150 -9.26 2.77 11.10
C ASP A 150 -9.25 2.61 9.57
N VAL A 151 -10.10 1.74 9.03
CA VAL A 151 -10.22 1.48 7.59
C VAL A 151 -11.68 1.56 7.17
N MET A 152 -11.98 2.41 6.20
CA MET A 152 -13.27 2.47 5.52
C MET A 152 -13.13 1.90 4.10
N TYR A 153 -13.98 0.95 3.74
CA TYR A 153 -14.00 0.34 2.41
C TYR A 153 -14.99 1.05 1.50
N GLY A 154 -14.60 1.21 0.23
CA GLY A 154 -15.42 1.81 -0.80
C GLY A 154 -15.58 3.34 -0.71
N PRO A 155 -16.16 3.96 -1.74
CA PRO A 155 -16.25 5.40 -1.89
C PRO A 155 -17.55 5.99 -1.31
N PHE A 156 -17.96 5.62 -0.11
CA PHE A 156 -19.30 5.91 0.40
C PHE A 156 -19.41 7.19 1.22
N SER A 157 -18.30 7.87 1.51
CA SER A 157 -18.30 9.18 2.16
C SER A 157 -18.00 10.30 1.16
N ALA A 158 -18.77 11.39 1.22
CA ALA A 158 -18.50 12.59 0.45
C ALA A 158 -17.33 13.43 1.02
N ALA A 159 -16.92 13.16 2.26
CA ALA A 159 -15.83 13.90 2.92
C ALA A 159 -14.45 13.66 2.30
N TYR A 160 -14.26 12.55 1.55
CA TYR A 160 -12.98 12.20 0.94
C TYR A 160 -12.94 12.53 -0.54
N ALA A 161 -11.85 13.18 -0.96
CA ALA A 161 -11.61 13.60 -2.33
C ALA A 161 -11.32 12.42 -3.27
N GLY A 162 -11.25 12.69 -4.55
CA GLY A 162 -10.84 11.75 -5.59
C GLY A 162 -9.60 10.96 -5.22
N ASN A 163 -9.44 9.78 -5.81
CA ASN A 163 -8.46 8.77 -5.46
C ASN A 163 -8.78 7.98 -4.17
N SER A 164 -9.93 8.19 -3.52
CA SER A 164 -10.46 7.38 -2.40
C SER A 164 -11.52 6.38 -2.86
N VAL A 165 -11.22 5.60 -3.90
CA VAL A 165 -12.17 4.66 -4.52
C VAL A 165 -12.20 3.31 -3.80
N GLY A 166 -11.03 2.78 -3.43
CA GLY A 166 -10.89 1.43 -2.87
C GLY A 166 -11.01 1.38 -1.37
N ALA A 167 -10.24 2.19 -0.67
CA ALA A 167 -10.25 2.30 0.78
C ALA A 167 -9.74 3.67 1.25
N VAL A 168 -10.15 4.04 2.46
CA VAL A 168 -9.55 5.12 3.25
C VAL A 168 -8.99 4.49 4.51
N VAL A 169 -7.69 4.68 4.77
CA VAL A 169 -6.98 4.22 5.95
C VAL A 169 -6.56 5.44 6.76
N ASP A 170 -6.84 5.45 8.05
CA ASP A 170 -6.39 6.51 8.94
C ASP A 170 -5.68 5.96 10.16
N TYR A 171 -4.45 6.39 10.36
CA TYR A 171 -3.65 6.13 11.54
C TYR A 171 -3.92 7.21 12.56
N VAL A 172 -4.51 6.85 13.67
CA VAL A 172 -4.62 7.72 14.85
C VAL A 172 -3.39 7.47 15.70
N THR A 173 -2.54 8.48 15.84
CA THR A 173 -1.31 8.35 16.63
C THR A 173 -1.46 8.97 18.03
N ARG A 174 -0.64 8.51 18.97
CA ARG A 174 -0.70 8.90 20.38
C ARG A 174 -0.63 10.40 20.59
N MET A 175 -1.42 10.91 21.52
CA MET A 175 -1.32 12.25 22.08
C MET A 175 -1.67 12.18 23.59
N PRO A 176 -0.68 12.21 24.46
CA PRO A 176 -0.87 11.94 25.89
C PRO A 176 -1.75 12.96 26.60
N SER A 177 -2.50 12.49 27.59
CA SER A 177 -3.22 13.32 28.56
C SER A 177 -2.49 13.43 29.90
N ARG A 178 -1.41 12.68 30.10
CA ARG A 178 -0.52 12.65 31.27
C ARG A 178 0.90 12.38 30.78
N PHE A 179 1.86 12.38 31.66
CA PHE A 179 3.23 11.98 31.31
C PHE A 179 3.27 10.51 30.89
N GLU A 180 3.83 10.25 29.71
CA GLU A 180 4.05 8.92 29.14
C GLU A 180 5.43 8.88 28.51
N ALA A 181 6.12 7.74 28.67
CA ALA A 181 7.40 7.48 28.02
C ALA A 181 7.43 6.02 27.53
N HIS A 182 7.89 5.82 26.30
CA HIS A 182 7.95 4.51 25.68
C HIS A 182 9.31 4.32 25.04
N ALA A 183 9.84 3.09 25.10
CA ALA A 183 11.02 2.70 24.36
C ALA A 183 10.84 1.28 23.84
N LYS A 184 11.38 0.99 22.65
CA LYS A 184 11.34 -0.32 22.05
C LYS A 184 12.66 -0.61 21.36
N ALA A 185 13.12 -1.86 21.46
CA ALA A 185 14.19 -2.39 20.63
C ALA A 185 13.74 -3.72 20.03
N SER A 186 14.02 -3.93 18.76
CA SER A 186 13.70 -5.16 18.06
C SER A 186 14.83 -5.61 17.14
N TYR A 187 14.89 -6.92 16.90
CA TYR A 187 15.82 -7.55 16.00
C TYR A 187 15.09 -8.59 15.17
N VAL A 188 15.41 -8.63 13.87
CA VAL A 188 14.84 -9.58 12.91
C VAL A 188 15.97 -10.32 12.20
N SER A 189 15.81 -11.64 12.05
CA SER A 189 16.71 -12.52 11.29
C SER A 189 15.90 -13.29 10.26
N GLN A 190 16.30 -13.19 8.98
CA GLN A 190 15.63 -13.76 7.83
C GLN A 190 16.59 -14.64 7.03
N PRO A 191 16.64 -15.95 7.27
CA PRO A 191 17.26 -16.89 6.33
C PRO A 191 16.56 -16.83 4.97
N PHE A 192 17.35 -16.79 3.91
CA PHE A 192 16.87 -16.70 2.54
C PHE A 192 17.60 -17.67 1.63
N ASP A 193 16.84 -18.43 0.87
CA ASP A 193 17.36 -19.45 -0.03
C ASP A 193 16.58 -19.42 -1.36
N LEU A 194 17.21 -18.85 -2.40
CA LEU A 194 16.61 -18.75 -3.73
C LEU A 194 17.70 -18.69 -4.81
N TYR A 195 17.57 -19.53 -5.84
CA TYR A 195 18.57 -19.71 -6.89
C TYR A 195 19.93 -20.08 -6.28
N SER A 196 20.99 -19.30 -6.58
CA SER A 196 22.32 -19.50 -5.96
C SER A 196 22.59 -18.54 -4.78
N THR A 197 21.55 -17.95 -4.20
CA THR A 197 21.66 -17.10 -3.00
C THR A 197 21.26 -17.92 -1.76
N HIS A 198 22.17 -18.05 -0.79
CA HIS A 198 22.01 -18.78 0.48
C HIS A 198 22.54 -17.88 1.61
N GLU A 199 21.75 -16.93 2.08
CA GLU A 199 22.17 -15.89 2.99
C GLU A 199 21.19 -15.69 4.15
N THR A 200 21.61 -14.96 5.18
CA THR A 200 20.74 -14.54 6.27
C THR A 200 20.78 -13.02 6.39
N TYR A 201 19.64 -12.38 6.10
CA TYR A 201 19.46 -10.96 6.21
C TYR A 201 18.99 -10.57 7.60
N ARG A 202 19.39 -9.39 8.06
CA ARG A 202 19.15 -8.94 9.44
C ARG A 202 18.62 -7.53 9.43
N ALA A 203 17.80 -7.23 10.44
CA ALA A 203 17.38 -5.87 10.72
C ALA A 203 17.33 -5.65 12.23
N TRP A 204 17.60 -4.43 12.66
CA TRP A 204 17.35 -4.00 14.02
C TRP A 204 16.70 -2.62 14.02
N GLN A 205 15.87 -2.38 15.02
CA GLN A 205 15.19 -1.11 15.18
C GLN A 205 15.20 -0.70 16.65
N SER A 206 15.25 0.60 16.88
CA SER A 206 15.04 1.18 18.20
C SER A 206 14.14 2.41 18.10
N SER A 207 13.25 2.57 19.05
CA SER A 207 12.41 3.75 19.16
C SER A 207 12.36 4.25 20.58
N ALA A 208 12.15 5.57 20.72
CA ALA A 208 11.90 6.20 21.99
C ALA A 208 10.89 7.33 21.79
N SER A 209 9.92 7.40 22.68
CA SER A 209 8.94 8.48 22.63
C SER A 209 8.59 8.95 24.04
N VAL A 210 8.25 10.23 24.14
CA VAL A 210 7.88 10.87 25.39
C VAL A 210 6.83 11.95 25.11
N GLY A 211 5.91 12.09 26.01
CA GLY A 211 4.93 13.16 25.93
C GLY A 211 4.22 13.41 27.24
N SER A 212 3.49 14.50 27.27
CA SER A 212 2.74 14.91 28.46
C SER A 212 1.66 15.91 28.10
N ARG A 213 0.82 16.18 29.07
CA ARG A 213 -0.08 17.33 29.08
C ARG A 213 0.22 18.17 30.32
N SER A 214 0.39 19.49 30.11
CA SER A 214 0.55 20.48 31.19
C SER A 214 -0.45 21.62 30.95
N GLY A 215 -1.50 21.68 31.78
CA GLY A 215 -2.61 22.60 31.55
C GLY A 215 -3.30 22.30 30.21
N ASP A 216 -3.33 23.32 29.34
CA ASP A 216 -3.98 23.24 28.03
C ASP A 216 -3.04 22.76 26.90
N LEU A 217 -1.74 22.61 27.18
CA LEU A 217 -0.75 22.15 26.20
C LEU A 217 -0.49 20.65 26.36
N SER A 218 -0.74 19.89 25.29
CA SER A 218 -0.26 18.53 25.12
C SER A 218 0.87 18.49 24.10
N TRP A 219 1.86 17.64 24.34
CA TRP A 219 2.98 17.48 23.44
C TRP A 219 3.45 16.02 23.38
N TRP A 220 4.03 15.64 22.25
CA TRP A 220 4.57 14.31 21.98
C TRP A 220 5.80 14.41 21.09
N ILE A 221 6.85 13.69 21.46
CA ILE A 221 8.06 13.52 20.65
C ILE A 221 8.26 12.03 20.44
N ASN A 222 8.54 11.63 19.19
CA ASN A 222 8.86 10.26 18.82
C ASN A 222 10.13 10.24 17.98
N LEU A 223 11.04 9.34 18.30
CA LEU A 223 12.28 9.06 17.56
C LEU A 223 12.33 7.58 17.23
N ASN A 224 12.72 7.24 15.99
CA ASN A 224 12.92 5.88 15.57
C ASN A 224 14.15 5.77 14.68
N HIS A 225 14.88 4.68 14.83
CA HIS A 225 16.01 4.30 14.01
C HIS A 225 15.84 2.86 13.55
N ALA A 226 16.08 2.60 12.26
CA ALA A 226 16.05 1.27 11.65
C ALA A 226 17.28 1.07 10.77
N ASP A 227 17.91 -0.10 10.90
CA ASP A 227 19.00 -0.56 10.04
C ASP A 227 18.61 -1.96 9.55
N SER A 228 18.51 -2.15 8.23
CA SER A 228 17.98 -3.37 7.64
C SER A 228 18.75 -3.78 6.39
N GLN A 229 18.92 -5.09 6.24
CA GLN A 229 19.39 -5.75 5.04
C GLN A 229 18.21 -6.44 4.37
N GLY A 230 17.89 -6.05 3.13
CA GLY A 230 16.86 -6.70 2.33
C GLY A 230 17.41 -7.89 1.54
N GLN A 231 16.56 -8.86 1.22
CA GLN A 231 16.88 -9.90 0.25
C GLN A 231 16.97 -9.33 -1.17
N PRO A 232 17.62 -10.02 -2.13
CA PRO A 232 17.62 -9.62 -3.53
C PRO A 232 16.20 -9.45 -4.09
N LEU A 233 15.95 -8.33 -4.73
CA LEU A 233 14.64 -8.01 -5.31
C LEU A 233 14.59 -8.29 -6.81
N THR A 234 15.69 -8.10 -7.53
CA THR A 234 15.79 -8.29 -8.97
C THR A 234 16.88 -9.27 -9.32
N PHE A 235 16.82 -9.80 -10.54
CA PHE A 235 17.80 -10.77 -11.02
C PHE A 235 18.18 -10.47 -12.47
N ALA A 236 19.47 -10.56 -12.79
CA ALA A 236 19.96 -10.57 -14.15
C ALA A 236 19.52 -11.88 -14.82
N THR A 237 18.95 -11.80 -16.02
CA THR A 237 18.44 -12.98 -16.72
C THR A 237 18.68 -12.91 -18.22
N ARG A 238 18.75 -14.10 -18.87
CA ARG A 238 18.77 -14.23 -20.34
C ARG A 238 17.88 -15.39 -20.76
N LEU A 239 17.05 -15.18 -21.79
CA LEU A 239 16.29 -16.28 -22.40
C LEU A 239 17.25 -17.30 -22.99
N VAL A 240 16.97 -18.57 -22.86
CA VAL A 240 17.72 -19.64 -23.52
C VAL A 240 17.67 -19.48 -25.04
N SER A 241 16.50 -19.07 -25.56
CA SER A 241 16.29 -18.81 -27.01
C SER A 241 17.03 -17.58 -27.55
N ALA A 242 17.56 -16.69 -26.68
CA ALA A 242 18.36 -15.55 -27.09
C ALA A 242 19.84 -15.90 -27.28
N GLY A 243 20.27 -17.06 -26.77
CA GLY A 243 21.61 -17.62 -27.02
C GLY A 243 21.69 -18.28 -28.39
N THR A 244 22.84 -18.18 -29.04
CA THR A 244 23.13 -18.89 -30.29
C THR A 244 24.20 -19.95 -30.05
N ALA A 245 24.07 -21.10 -30.72
CA ALA A 245 25.07 -22.16 -30.59
C ALA A 245 26.45 -21.65 -31.07
N GLY A 246 27.51 -21.90 -30.29
CA GLY A 246 28.89 -21.48 -30.64
C GLY A 246 29.76 -21.35 -29.41
N ASN A 247 31.03 -20.95 -29.66
CA ASN A 247 32.07 -20.88 -28.63
C ASN A 247 32.51 -19.43 -28.31
N ALA A 248 31.82 -18.42 -28.85
CA ALA A 248 32.17 -17.01 -28.57
C ALA A 248 31.73 -16.60 -27.15
N GLY A 249 32.51 -15.70 -26.56
CA GLY A 249 32.31 -15.23 -25.20
C GLY A 249 33.07 -16.03 -24.14
N THR A 250 33.17 -15.48 -22.95
CA THR A 250 33.79 -16.15 -21.81
C THR A 250 32.96 -17.37 -21.38
N ALA A 251 33.55 -18.55 -21.37
CA ALA A 251 32.86 -19.74 -20.84
C ALA A 251 32.64 -19.57 -19.34
N VAL A 252 31.38 -19.70 -18.92
CA VAL A 252 30.97 -19.44 -17.53
C VAL A 252 30.17 -20.59 -16.95
N ASN A 253 30.32 -20.76 -15.63
CA ASN A 253 29.50 -21.64 -14.79
C ASN A 253 28.62 -20.78 -13.87
N GLY A 254 27.68 -21.42 -13.13
CA GLY A 254 26.86 -20.76 -12.09
C GLY A 254 25.52 -20.19 -12.58
N ALA A 255 25.24 -20.20 -13.89
CA ALA A 255 23.92 -19.84 -14.40
C ALA A 255 22.86 -20.84 -13.93
N VAL A 256 21.75 -20.35 -13.40
CA VAL A 256 20.65 -21.19 -12.91
C VAL A 256 19.54 -21.25 -13.95
N LEU A 257 19.31 -22.44 -14.52
CA LEU A 257 18.20 -22.66 -15.45
C LEU A 257 16.85 -22.60 -14.69
N ASN A 258 15.93 -21.78 -15.20
CA ASN A 258 14.59 -21.59 -14.67
C ASN A 258 13.62 -21.29 -15.82
N ALA A 259 12.35 -21.04 -15.52
CA ALA A 259 11.37 -20.54 -16.47
C ALA A 259 10.88 -19.14 -16.06
N ASN A 260 10.75 -18.23 -17.03
CA ASN A 260 10.24 -16.89 -16.79
C ASN A 260 8.72 -16.90 -16.49
N ASN A 261 8.13 -15.75 -16.28
CA ASN A 261 6.71 -15.60 -15.97
C ASN A 261 5.78 -16.05 -17.14
N ALA A 262 6.26 -16.04 -18.38
CA ALA A 262 5.55 -16.57 -19.54
C ALA A 262 5.77 -18.08 -19.76
N GLY A 263 6.54 -18.77 -18.90
CA GLY A 263 6.87 -20.19 -18.99
C GLY A 263 8.01 -20.51 -19.95
N GLN A 264 8.74 -19.50 -20.45
CA GLN A 264 9.86 -19.71 -21.36
C GLN A 264 11.15 -20.00 -20.57
N PRO A 265 12.00 -20.95 -21.02
CA PRO A 265 13.28 -21.22 -20.39
C PRO A 265 14.20 -19.99 -20.40
N TRP A 266 14.78 -19.66 -19.26
CA TRP A 266 15.81 -18.63 -19.11
C TRP A 266 16.88 -19.02 -18.11
N PHE A 267 18.02 -18.38 -18.18
CA PHE A 267 19.05 -18.44 -17.16
C PHE A 267 18.93 -17.26 -16.22
N VAL A 268 19.01 -17.51 -14.91
CA VAL A 268 19.22 -16.51 -13.87
C VAL A 268 20.73 -16.43 -13.63
N LEU A 269 21.30 -15.24 -13.78
CA LEU A 269 22.74 -14.99 -13.89
C LEU A 269 23.33 -14.35 -12.63
N GLY A 270 22.50 -13.83 -11.76
CA GLY A 270 22.90 -13.17 -10.53
C GLY A 270 21.80 -12.31 -9.94
N THR A 271 22.09 -11.74 -8.76
CA THR A 271 21.21 -10.81 -8.06
C THR A 271 21.43 -9.38 -8.52
N GLY A 272 20.36 -8.61 -8.52
CA GLY A 272 20.38 -7.14 -8.58
C GLY A 272 19.57 -6.56 -7.44
N THR A 273 19.75 -5.30 -7.15
CA THR A 273 18.96 -4.50 -6.20
C THR A 273 18.69 -5.22 -4.87
N GLN A 274 19.74 -5.44 -4.11
CA GLN A 274 19.66 -5.81 -2.70
C GLN A 274 19.97 -4.56 -1.87
N TYR A 275 19.04 -4.13 -1.04
CA TYR A 275 19.21 -2.90 -0.25
C TYR A 275 19.76 -3.16 1.15
N ASP A 276 20.82 -2.41 1.48
CA ASP A 276 21.24 -2.16 2.86
C ASP A 276 20.73 -0.76 3.21
N THR A 277 19.79 -0.65 4.13
CA THR A 277 18.97 0.55 4.38
C THR A 277 19.11 1.01 5.82
N ARG A 278 19.35 2.31 6.01
CA ARG A 278 19.35 2.97 7.30
C ARG A 278 18.36 4.11 7.29
N GLN A 279 17.41 4.09 8.22
CA GLN A 279 16.36 5.10 8.31
C GLN A 279 16.30 5.72 9.70
N ASP A 280 16.14 7.04 9.73
CA ASP A 280 15.88 7.81 10.95
C ASP A 280 14.55 8.55 10.80
N HIS A 281 13.75 8.52 11.85
CA HIS A 281 12.48 9.24 11.92
C HIS A 281 12.43 10.07 13.21
N ALA A 282 11.98 11.32 13.09
CA ALA A 282 11.69 12.18 14.22
C ALA A 282 10.32 12.85 14.01
N LYS A 283 9.49 12.86 15.03
CA LYS A 283 8.18 13.52 15.01
C LYS A 283 7.98 14.35 16.27
N LEU A 284 7.45 15.56 16.09
CA LEU A 284 6.93 16.43 17.13
C LEU A 284 5.44 16.67 16.88
N LYS A 285 4.63 16.48 17.92
CA LYS A 285 3.21 16.85 17.93
C LYS A 285 2.97 17.83 19.09
N LEU A 286 2.25 18.89 18.82
CA LEU A 286 1.78 19.86 19.79
C LEU A 286 0.27 20.01 19.65
N ALA A 287 -0.45 20.10 20.74
CA ALA A 287 -1.87 20.45 20.73
C ALA A 287 -2.17 21.38 21.90
N TYR A 288 -2.83 22.49 21.61
CA TYR A 288 -3.20 23.51 22.57
C TYR A 288 -4.72 23.72 22.58
N ASP A 289 -5.33 23.51 23.73
CA ASP A 289 -6.74 23.76 23.95
C ASP A 289 -6.94 25.26 24.21
N ILE A 290 -7.25 26.03 23.14
CA ILE A 290 -7.48 27.49 23.21
C ILE A 290 -8.69 27.77 24.13
N SER A 291 -9.66 26.89 24.10
CA SER A 291 -10.81 26.82 24.99
C SER A 291 -11.23 25.36 25.17
N PRO A 292 -12.17 25.04 26.10
CA PRO A 292 -12.68 23.67 26.23
C PRO A 292 -13.30 23.09 24.96
N SER A 293 -13.65 23.96 23.98
CA SER A 293 -14.29 23.56 22.74
C SER A 293 -13.47 23.87 21.48
N LEU A 294 -12.24 24.39 21.59
CA LEU A 294 -11.42 24.77 20.44
C LEU A 294 -9.97 24.34 20.65
N ARG A 295 -9.49 23.46 19.78
CA ARG A 295 -8.13 22.94 19.82
C ARG A 295 -7.33 23.31 18.57
N ALA A 296 -6.13 23.85 18.77
CA ALA A 296 -5.11 23.97 17.74
C ALA A 296 -4.11 22.83 17.85
N SER A 297 -3.67 22.27 16.72
CA SER A 297 -2.65 21.22 16.70
C SER A 297 -1.61 21.49 15.61
N TYR A 298 -0.36 21.17 15.92
CA TYR A 298 0.76 21.23 14.99
C TYR A 298 1.52 19.91 15.01
N LEU A 299 1.90 19.43 13.83
CA LEU A 299 2.70 18.22 13.63
C LEU A 299 3.89 18.54 12.73
N LEU A 300 5.07 18.09 13.11
CA LEU A 300 6.28 18.08 12.31
C LEU A 300 6.84 16.66 12.30
N GLY A 301 6.98 16.07 11.12
CA GLY A 301 7.67 14.81 10.88
C GLY A 301 8.90 15.02 9.99
N VAL A 302 10.00 14.37 10.33
CA VAL A 302 11.24 14.33 9.54
C VAL A 302 11.62 12.88 9.34
N TRP A 303 11.86 12.48 8.11
CA TRP A 303 12.34 11.16 7.76
C TRP A 303 13.58 11.26 6.87
N ARG A 304 14.62 10.52 7.26
CA ARG A 304 15.87 10.38 6.52
C ARG A 304 16.05 8.93 6.12
N ASN A 305 16.56 8.70 4.91
CA ASN A 305 16.94 7.38 4.41
C ASN A 305 18.30 7.45 3.72
N GLU A 306 19.17 6.53 4.07
CA GLU A 306 20.41 6.24 3.38
C GLU A 306 20.37 4.76 3.00
N SER A 307 20.52 4.44 1.71
CA SER A 307 20.47 3.06 1.23
C SER A 307 21.54 2.80 0.17
N ASP A 308 22.25 1.70 0.30
CA ASP A 308 23.10 1.15 -0.77
C ASP A 308 22.38 -0.05 -1.40
N GLY A 309 22.24 -0.04 -2.72
CA GLY A 309 21.69 -1.15 -3.50
C GLY A 309 22.83 -1.94 -4.13
N ASN A 310 22.96 -3.19 -3.74
CA ASN A 310 24.02 -4.10 -4.14
C ASN A 310 23.54 -5.09 -5.21
N SER A 311 24.49 -5.68 -5.92
CA SER A 311 24.26 -6.74 -6.90
C SER A 311 25.42 -7.75 -6.89
N SER A 312 25.14 -8.99 -7.28
CA SER A 312 26.14 -10.07 -7.30
C SER A 312 25.94 -11.00 -8.48
N SER A 313 27.02 -11.32 -9.18
CA SER A 313 26.99 -12.30 -10.27
C SER A 313 27.11 -13.72 -9.71
N TYR A 314 26.28 -14.64 -10.21
CA TYR A 314 26.45 -16.08 -10.01
C TYR A 314 27.47 -16.67 -10.97
N LEU A 315 27.74 -15.97 -12.09
CA LEU A 315 28.60 -16.45 -13.15
C LEU A 315 30.07 -16.39 -12.72
N GLN A 316 30.78 -17.46 -12.93
CA GLN A 316 32.21 -17.56 -12.69
C GLN A 316 32.93 -18.11 -13.95
N ASP A 317 34.14 -17.62 -14.21
CA ASP A 317 35.02 -18.18 -15.23
C ASP A 317 35.68 -19.48 -14.79
N ALA A 318 36.58 -20.01 -15.63
CA ALA A 318 37.30 -21.23 -15.33
C ALA A 318 38.27 -21.12 -14.11
N HIS A 319 38.56 -19.90 -13.65
CA HIS A 319 39.39 -19.61 -12.48
C HIS A 319 38.57 -19.28 -11.23
N GLY A 320 37.22 -19.39 -11.31
CA GLY A 320 36.32 -19.07 -10.21
C GLY A 320 36.13 -17.55 -10.00
N GLN A 321 36.55 -16.70 -10.96
CA GLN A 321 36.35 -15.25 -10.85
C GLN A 321 34.95 -14.86 -11.30
N PRO A 322 34.23 -14.00 -10.57
CA PRO A 322 32.90 -13.58 -10.95
C PRO A 322 32.94 -12.70 -12.20
N ILE A 323 31.99 -12.95 -13.12
CA ILE A 323 31.87 -12.22 -14.39
C ILE A 323 30.68 -11.26 -14.32
N TYR A 324 30.94 -9.97 -14.56
CA TYR A 324 29.94 -8.89 -14.51
C TYR A 324 29.68 -8.21 -15.86
N SER A 325 30.49 -8.47 -16.87
CA SER A 325 30.37 -7.80 -18.17
C SER A 325 30.92 -8.62 -19.33
N GLY A 326 30.52 -8.21 -20.52
CA GLY A 326 31.03 -8.75 -21.77
C GLY A 326 30.23 -9.96 -22.29
N PRO A 327 30.67 -10.50 -23.44
CA PRO A 327 30.07 -11.69 -24.02
C PRO A 327 30.31 -12.91 -23.13
N THR A 328 29.29 -13.74 -22.96
CA THR A 328 29.36 -14.98 -22.16
C THR A 328 28.94 -16.20 -22.98
N ASN A 329 29.45 -17.36 -22.58
CA ASN A 329 29.06 -18.66 -23.12
C ASN A 329 28.57 -19.56 -21.97
N ILE A 330 27.30 -19.93 -22.01
CA ILE A 330 26.63 -20.76 -21.01
C ILE A 330 26.31 -22.10 -21.66
N GLY A 331 27.07 -23.13 -21.38
CA GLY A 331 26.85 -24.48 -21.85
C GLY A 331 26.80 -24.62 -23.39
N GLY A 332 27.62 -23.86 -24.15
CA GLY A 332 27.68 -23.87 -25.60
C GLY A 332 26.70 -22.88 -26.27
N LEU A 333 25.95 -22.12 -25.50
CA LEU A 333 25.13 -21.00 -25.96
C LEU A 333 25.88 -19.68 -25.73
N GLN A 334 26.19 -18.98 -26.80
CA GLN A 334 26.87 -17.67 -26.75
C GLN A 334 25.88 -16.53 -26.69
N TYR A 335 26.13 -15.60 -25.75
CA TYR A 335 25.39 -14.36 -25.54
C TYR A 335 26.32 -13.19 -25.86
N THR A 336 26.17 -12.64 -27.05
CA THR A 336 27.06 -11.59 -27.60
C THR A 336 26.27 -10.33 -27.96
N GLY A 337 26.98 -9.25 -28.27
CA GLY A 337 26.35 -7.97 -28.63
C GLY A 337 25.44 -7.45 -27.53
N SER A 338 24.20 -7.14 -27.85
CA SER A 338 23.19 -6.66 -26.89
C SER A 338 22.77 -7.72 -25.84
N GLN A 339 23.09 -8.99 -26.04
CA GLN A 339 22.83 -10.07 -25.10
C GLN A 339 24.00 -10.27 -24.12
N GLY A 340 25.15 -9.66 -24.34
CA GLY A 340 26.27 -9.65 -23.40
C GLY A 340 25.90 -8.97 -22.09
N LEU A 341 26.66 -9.25 -21.03
CA LEU A 341 26.47 -8.59 -19.72
C LEU A 341 26.94 -7.15 -19.74
N SER A 342 26.27 -6.31 -18.96
CA SER A 342 26.58 -4.88 -18.78
C SER A 342 26.41 -4.47 -17.31
N GLY A 343 26.86 -3.27 -16.95
CA GLY A 343 26.60 -2.68 -15.63
C GLY A 343 25.11 -2.46 -15.32
N GLY A 344 24.23 -2.49 -16.33
CA GLY A 344 22.80 -2.45 -16.12
C GLY A 344 22.21 -3.78 -15.59
N ASP A 345 22.88 -4.91 -15.82
CA ASP A 345 22.49 -6.20 -15.27
C ASP A 345 22.83 -6.29 -13.78
N PHE A 346 23.88 -5.62 -13.37
CA PHE A 346 24.43 -5.60 -12.01
C PHE A 346 24.61 -4.16 -11.53
N ALA A 347 23.49 -3.46 -11.37
CA ALA A 347 23.50 -2.08 -10.94
C ALA A 347 23.84 -1.95 -9.45
N PHE A 348 24.68 -0.94 -9.15
CA PHE A 348 24.92 -0.47 -7.79
C PHE A 348 24.28 0.90 -7.63
N THR A 349 23.54 1.08 -6.55
CA THR A 349 22.83 2.33 -6.29
C THR A 349 23.19 2.87 -4.93
N ARG A 350 23.11 4.20 -4.79
CA ARG A 350 23.18 4.89 -3.50
C ARG A 350 22.05 5.90 -3.42
N GLU A 351 21.25 5.80 -2.37
CA GLU A 351 20.14 6.70 -2.14
C GLU A 351 20.39 7.52 -0.89
N SER A 352 20.09 8.82 -0.95
CA SER A 352 20.17 9.73 0.19
C SER A 352 18.96 10.65 0.16
N LEU A 353 18.02 10.43 1.09
CA LEU A 353 16.71 11.06 1.10
C LEU A 353 16.48 11.78 2.42
N LEU A 354 15.86 12.95 2.37
CA LEU A 354 15.37 13.71 3.51
C LEU A 354 14.01 14.29 3.16
N HIS A 355 12.96 13.77 3.79
CA HIS A 355 11.60 14.26 3.60
C HIS A 355 11.06 14.87 4.88
N THR A 356 10.20 15.88 4.74
CA THR A 356 9.52 16.53 5.84
C THR A 356 8.02 16.55 5.65
N MET A 357 7.29 16.43 6.73
CA MET A 357 5.84 16.57 6.77
C MET A 357 5.47 17.59 7.85
N GLN A 358 4.60 18.51 7.51
CA GLN A 358 4.06 19.48 8.46
C GLN A 358 2.54 19.48 8.36
N GLY A 359 1.87 19.62 9.49
CA GLY A 359 0.43 19.76 9.56
C GLY A 359 0.01 20.75 10.64
N LEU A 360 -0.95 21.58 10.31
CA LEU A 360 -1.59 22.51 11.23
C LEU A 360 -3.09 22.29 11.18
N SER A 361 -3.75 22.20 12.31
CA SER A 361 -5.20 22.13 12.37
C SER A 361 -5.77 22.97 13.50
N LEU A 362 -7.00 23.48 13.26
CA LEU A 362 -7.82 24.16 14.25
C LEU A 362 -9.20 23.54 14.18
N ILE A 363 -9.64 22.91 15.26
CA ILE A 363 -10.86 22.09 15.29
C ILE A 363 -11.72 22.50 16.48
N SER A 364 -12.99 22.80 16.20
CA SER A 364 -14.00 22.98 17.24
C SER A 364 -14.64 21.64 17.60
N HIS A 365 -15.04 21.49 18.85
CA HIS A 365 -15.79 20.35 19.38
C HIS A 365 -16.71 20.83 20.52
N THR A 366 -17.69 21.61 20.13
CA THR A 366 -18.62 22.25 21.08
C THR A 366 -19.63 21.24 21.66
N GLY A 367 -19.87 20.13 20.95
CA GLY A 367 -21.00 19.25 21.23
C GLY A 367 -22.37 19.91 21.04
N GLY A 368 -22.39 21.12 20.46
CA GLY A 368 -23.59 21.90 20.18
C GLY A 368 -24.07 21.74 18.74
N ALA A 369 -24.81 22.75 18.27
CA ALA A 369 -25.40 22.73 16.94
C ALA A 369 -24.36 22.86 15.82
N TRP A 370 -23.19 23.42 16.09
CA TRP A 370 -22.18 23.70 15.08
C TRP A 370 -20.79 23.30 15.56
N ASP A 371 -20.11 22.51 14.73
CA ASP A 371 -18.69 22.28 14.83
C ASP A 371 -18.01 22.52 13.48
N TRP A 372 -16.74 22.89 13.51
CA TRP A 372 -15.98 23.19 12.33
C TRP A 372 -14.49 22.83 12.51
N GLY A 373 -13.80 22.69 11.42
CA GLY A 373 -12.36 22.45 11.43
C GLY A 373 -11.70 22.96 10.16
N VAL A 374 -10.50 23.51 10.33
CA VAL A 374 -9.61 23.84 9.22
C VAL A 374 -8.30 23.12 9.41
N SER A 375 -7.71 22.62 8.31
CA SER A 375 -6.41 22.01 8.34
C SER A 375 -5.60 22.33 7.10
N ALA A 376 -4.29 22.44 7.28
CA ALA A 376 -3.32 22.60 6.21
C ALA A 376 -2.18 21.63 6.45
N SER A 377 -1.70 20.97 5.39
CA SER A 377 -0.52 20.12 5.49
C SER A 377 0.38 20.25 4.27
N GLN A 378 1.65 19.95 4.46
CA GLN A 378 2.66 19.92 3.43
C GLN A 378 3.56 18.71 3.63
N TYR A 379 3.81 17.99 2.54
CA TYR A 379 4.85 16.99 2.41
C TYR A 379 5.88 17.47 1.39
N ASP A 380 7.17 17.39 1.71
CA ASP A 380 8.23 17.94 0.88
C ASP A 380 9.46 17.02 0.86
N TYR A 381 9.96 16.74 -0.34
CA TYR A 381 11.22 16.06 -0.59
C TYR A 381 12.34 17.12 -0.54
N ARG A 382 12.89 17.38 0.67
CA ARG A 382 13.99 18.31 0.86
C ARG A 382 15.24 17.87 0.14
N ARG A 383 15.44 16.56 0.09
CA ARG A 383 16.47 15.87 -0.66
C ARG A 383 15.92 14.53 -1.11
N ASP A 384 16.12 14.17 -2.37
CA ASP A 384 15.77 12.86 -2.91
C ASP A 384 16.77 12.50 -4.03
N ASP A 385 17.98 12.11 -3.61
CA ASP A 385 19.10 11.77 -4.48
C ASP A 385 19.20 10.26 -4.63
N LYS A 386 19.18 9.77 -5.86
CA LYS A 386 19.43 8.38 -6.21
C LYS A 386 20.52 8.31 -7.24
N ARG A 387 21.65 7.71 -6.87
CA ARG A 387 22.85 7.58 -7.71
C ARG A 387 22.97 6.14 -8.18
N GLN A 388 23.39 5.94 -9.43
CA GLN A 388 23.56 4.62 -10.02
C GLN A 388 24.75 4.64 -11.00
N ASN A 389 25.51 3.54 -11.05
CA ASN A 389 26.58 3.36 -12.04
C ASN A 389 26.02 3.32 -13.48
N ALA A 390 26.81 3.82 -14.44
CA ALA A 390 26.51 3.67 -15.86
C ALA A 390 26.62 2.20 -16.31
N ALA A 391 25.93 1.84 -17.38
CA ALA A 391 26.00 0.48 -17.96
C ALA A 391 27.42 0.08 -18.43
N SER A 392 28.27 1.05 -18.74
CA SER A 392 29.69 0.85 -19.07
C SER A 392 30.61 0.73 -17.85
N ASN A 393 30.12 1.07 -16.65
CA ASN A 393 30.85 1.07 -15.40
C ASN A 393 30.43 -0.15 -14.55
N VAL A 394 31.26 -1.16 -14.53
CA VAL A 394 30.92 -2.47 -13.93
C VAL A 394 31.83 -2.82 -12.77
N GLN A 395 31.31 -3.64 -11.85
CA GLN A 395 31.97 -4.28 -10.72
C GLN A 395 32.91 -3.34 -9.93
N SER A 396 34.21 -3.58 -9.91
CA SER A 396 35.17 -2.81 -9.09
C SER A 396 35.18 -1.32 -9.45
N GLY A 397 34.95 -0.95 -10.72
CA GLY A 397 34.76 0.43 -11.14
C GLY A 397 33.52 1.04 -10.48
N ALA A 398 32.39 0.32 -10.53
CA ALA A 398 31.12 0.78 -9.94
C ALA A 398 31.21 0.93 -8.41
N LEU A 399 31.84 0.01 -7.72
CA LEU A 399 32.05 0.07 -6.25
C LEU A 399 33.00 1.22 -5.85
N GLY A 400 33.99 1.51 -6.68
CA GLY A 400 34.98 2.59 -6.46
C GLY A 400 34.54 3.97 -6.97
N GLY A 401 33.39 4.06 -7.65
CA GLY A 401 32.92 5.29 -8.30
C GLY A 401 32.77 5.14 -9.82
N GLY A 402 33.48 5.96 -10.63
CA GLY A 402 33.37 5.95 -12.09
C GLY A 402 32.07 6.59 -12.61
N ALA A 403 31.82 6.45 -13.91
CA ALA A 403 30.67 7.08 -14.56
C ALA A 403 29.34 6.50 -14.06
N GLY A 404 28.33 7.37 -13.98
CA GLY A 404 26.99 7.01 -13.57
C GLY A 404 25.96 8.09 -13.79
N THR A 405 24.88 8.04 -13.01
CA THR A 405 23.79 9.00 -13.07
C THR A 405 23.36 9.42 -11.65
N LEU A 406 22.81 10.62 -11.57
CA LEU A 406 22.06 11.12 -10.41
C LEU A 406 20.63 11.37 -10.86
N ALA A 407 19.68 10.72 -10.19
CA ALA A 407 18.27 11.06 -10.25
C ALA A 407 17.93 11.90 -9.01
N ASP A 408 17.52 13.15 -9.23
CA ASP A 408 17.19 14.14 -8.21
C ASP A 408 15.69 14.40 -8.22
N GLY A 409 15.00 14.00 -7.15
CA GLY A 409 13.59 14.25 -6.90
C GLY A 409 13.32 15.39 -5.93
N SER A 410 14.35 16.13 -5.51
CA SER A 410 14.21 17.25 -4.56
C SER A 410 13.25 18.32 -5.08
N GLY A 411 12.42 18.88 -4.20
CA GLY A 411 11.36 19.83 -4.57
C GLY A 411 10.06 19.17 -5.06
N THR A 412 10.00 17.83 -5.06
CA THR A 412 8.76 17.08 -5.22
C THR A 412 7.96 17.13 -3.90
N GLY A 413 6.63 17.13 -4.00
CA GLY A 413 5.80 17.11 -2.80
C GLY A 413 4.33 17.45 -3.06
N TRP A 414 3.58 17.62 -1.97
CA TRP A 414 2.18 18.04 -2.05
C TRP A 414 1.77 18.90 -0.87
N THR A 415 0.72 19.68 -1.09
CA THR A 415 0.05 20.47 -0.05
C THR A 415 -1.43 20.15 -0.06
N THR A 416 -2.02 20.09 1.13
CA THR A 416 -3.48 19.96 1.30
C THR A 416 -4.00 21.10 2.16
N LEU A 417 -5.16 21.62 1.80
CA LEU A 417 -5.91 22.61 2.58
C LEU A 417 -7.35 22.14 2.64
N SER A 418 -7.91 22.05 3.84
CA SER A 418 -9.31 21.66 4.02
C SER A 418 -10.01 22.52 5.06
N ALA A 419 -11.29 22.79 4.79
CA ALA A 419 -12.22 23.37 5.74
C ALA A 419 -13.49 22.50 5.77
N ARG A 420 -13.96 22.17 6.96
CA ARG A 420 -15.17 21.37 7.14
C ARG A 420 -16.06 21.98 8.22
N GLY A 421 -17.36 21.77 8.08
CA GLY A 421 -18.35 22.10 9.10
C GLY A 421 -19.27 20.92 9.34
N ALA A 422 -19.74 20.77 10.57
CA ALA A 422 -20.78 19.86 10.96
C ALA A 422 -21.92 20.66 11.61
N TRP A 423 -23.13 20.46 11.10
CA TRP A 423 -24.32 21.13 11.62
C TRP A 423 -25.34 20.11 12.09
N HIS A 424 -25.78 20.26 13.34
CA HIS A 424 -26.76 19.42 14.00
C HIS A 424 -28.08 20.21 14.17
N PRO A 425 -28.92 20.34 13.13
CA PRO A 425 -30.15 21.15 13.21
C PRO A 425 -31.23 20.55 14.10
N GLY A 426 -31.02 19.33 14.59
CA GLY A 426 -32.03 18.54 15.27
C GLY A 426 -32.82 17.64 14.31
N ASN A 427 -33.91 17.05 14.78
CA ASN A 427 -34.78 16.15 14.01
C ASN A 427 -34.05 14.97 13.33
N GLY A 428 -32.93 14.51 13.91
CA GLY A 428 -32.17 13.36 13.42
C GLY A 428 -31.21 13.65 12.28
N HIS A 429 -31.04 14.91 11.86
CA HIS A 429 -30.09 15.33 10.82
C HIS A 429 -28.70 15.62 11.40
N VAL A 430 -27.67 15.21 10.68
CA VAL A 430 -26.28 15.64 10.85
C VAL A 430 -25.74 15.99 9.48
N LEU A 431 -25.55 17.28 9.23
CA LEU A 431 -25.04 17.80 7.96
C LEU A 431 -23.55 18.05 8.07
N ASP A 432 -22.75 17.30 7.29
CA ASP A 432 -21.33 17.53 7.08
C ASP A 432 -21.11 18.22 5.74
N PHE A 433 -20.32 19.27 5.71
CA PHE A 433 -19.95 19.96 4.48
C PHE A 433 -18.54 20.49 4.55
N GLY A 434 -17.93 20.73 3.41
CA GLY A 434 -16.57 21.25 3.40
C GLY A 434 -16.04 21.55 2.01
N ALA A 435 -14.84 22.14 2.03
CA ALA A 435 -14.04 22.43 0.86
C ALA A 435 -12.62 21.91 1.07
N GLN A 436 -12.00 21.46 -0.01
CA GLN A 436 -10.64 20.92 0.02
C GLN A 436 -9.90 21.32 -1.25
N GLN A 437 -8.60 21.59 -1.11
CA GLN A 437 -7.67 21.74 -2.20
C GLN A 437 -6.42 20.92 -1.93
N ASP A 438 -6.07 20.04 -2.88
CA ASP A 438 -4.84 19.29 -2.90
C ASP A 438 -4.01 19.72 -4.12
N ARG A 439 -2.75 20.00 -3.93
CA ARG A 439 -1.81 20.31 -5.01
C ARG A 439 -0.62 19.37 -4.91
N TYR A 440 -0.28 18.75 -6.04
CA TYR A 440 0.84 17.85 -6.19
C TYR A 440 1.83 18.43 -7.20
N GLN A 441 3.11 18.37 -6.90
CA GLN A 441 4.20 18.82 -7.77
C GLN A 441 5.25 17.74 -7.85
N LEU A 442 5.54 17.27 -9.06
CA LEU A 442 6.62 16.34 -9.36
C LEU A 442 7.75 17.11 -10.03
N ARG A 443 8.96 16.95 -9.52
CA ARG A 443 10.21 17.36 -10.13
C ARG A 443 11.17 16.16 -10.04
N TYR A 444 11.51 15.55 -11.17
CA TYR A 444 12.40 14.40 -11.22
C TYR A 444 13.37 14.56 -12.38
N LEU A 445 14.63 14.81 -12.07
CA LEU A 445 15.69 15.09 -13.04
C LEU A 445 16.75 13.98 -12.97
N THR A 446 17.11 13.42 -14.11
CA THR A 446 18.23 12.48 -14.22
C THR A 446 19.36 13.16 -14.98
N SER A 447 20.55 13.22 -14.38
CA SER A 447 21.75 13.80 -14.96
C SER A 447 22.86 12.77 -15.05
N ASN A 448 23.67 12.85 -16.08
CA ASN A 448 24.89 12.05 -16.23
C ASN A 448 25.99 12.56 -15.31
N ILE A 449 26.78 11.65 -14.79
CA ILE A 449 28.01 11.94 -14.03
C ILE A 449 29.15 11.21 -14.72
N PRO A 450 30.04 11.91 -15.44
CA PRO A 450 31.13 11.26 -16.17
C PRO A 450 32.27 10.80 -15.28
N GLY A 451 32.42 11.39 -14.10
CA GLY A 451 33.48 11.12 -13.12
C GLY A 451 33.09 10.08 -12.09
N ASN A 452 33.09 10.44 -10.81
CA ASN A 452 32.71 9.56 -9.70
C ASN A 452 31.23 9.74 -9.35
N TYR A 453 30.39 8.81 -9.80
CA TYR A 453 28.95 8.89 -9.58
C TYR A 453 28.56 8.91 -8.10
N LEU A 454 29.37 8.36 -7.20
CA LEU A 454 29.09 8.31 -5.77
C LEU A 454 29.14 9.70 -5.11
N ASN A 455 30.02 10.61 -5.60
CA ASN A 455 30.33 11.85 -4.90
C ASN A 455 30.29 13.11 -5.78
N ASP A 456 30.46 12.99 -7.11
CA ASP A 456 30.55 14.15 -7.97
C ASP A 456 29.19 14.85 -8.14
N ALA A 457 29.25 16.12 -8.49
CA ALA A 457 28.08 16.90 -8.84
C ALA A 457 27.42 16.38 -10.13
N ALA A 458 26.13 16.68 -10.27
CA ALA A 458 25.37 16.41 -11.48
C ALA A 458 26.02 17.07 -12.71
N GLY A 459 26.19 16.33 -13.79
CA GLY A 459 26.62 16.80 -15.08
C GLY A 459 25.44 17.19 -15.99
N MET A 460 25.53 16.85 -17.29
CA MET A 460 24.47 17.15 -18.25
C MET A 460 23.17 16.40 -17.95
N LEU A 461 22.04 17.10 -18.11
CA LEU A 461 20.71 16.52 -18.03
C LEU A 461 20.56 15.39 -19.06
N ALA A 462 20.18 14.21 -18.59
CA ALA A 462 19.88 13.06 -19.42
C ALA A 462 18.37 12.95 -19.70
N SER A 463 17.54 13.20 -18.68
CA SER A 463 16.09 13.23 -18.82
C SER A 463 15.44 13.95 -17.65
N SER A 464 14.20 14.42 -17.81
CA SER A 464 13.39 14.88 -16.70
C SER A 464 11.90 14.57 -16.89
N VAL A 465 11.19 14.50 -15.77
CA VAL A 465 9.72 14.48 -15.73
C VAL A 465 9.28 15.50 -14.68
N GLN A 466 8.49 16.47 -15.11
CA GLN A 466 8.04 17.55 -14.26
C GLN A 466 6.56 17.89 -14.52
N GLY A 467 5.90 18.45 -13.53
CA GLY A 467 4.53 18.93 -13.68
C GLY A 467 3.80 19.03 -12.36
N SER A 468 2.60 19.57 -12.43
CA SER A 468 1.73 19.77 -11.29
C SER A 468 0.31 19.31 -11.58
N THR A 469 -0.37 18.82 -10.55
CA THR A 469 -1.83 18.67 -10.56
C THR A 469 -2.45 19.38 -9.36
N ARG A 470 -3.68 19.83 -9.51
CA ARG A 470 -4.47 20.45 -8.44
C ARG A 470 -5.87 19.89 -8.47
N LEU A 471 -6.37 19.47 -7.31
CA LEU A 471 -7.75 19.03 -7.12
C LEU A 471 -8.43 19.95 -6.12
N GLN A 472 -9.46 20.66 -6.57
CA GLN A 472 -10.32 21.51 -5.73
C GLN A 472 -11.69 20.85 -5.65
N SER A 473 -12.31 20.88 -4.48
CA SER A 473 -13.59 20.21 -4.30
C SER A 473 -14.41 20.83 -3.18
N VAL A 474 -15.72 20.69 -3.32
CA VAL A 474 -16.68 20.97 -2.29
C VAL A 474 -17.60 19.78 -2.09
N TYR A 475 -18.03 19.54 -0.87
CA TYR A 475 -18.93 18.44 -0.57
C TYR A 475 -19.99 18.84 0.46
N MET A 476 -21.09 18.10 0.43
CA MET A 476 -22.13 18.12 1.45
C MET A 476 -22.66 16.69 1.63
N GLN A 477 -22.93 16.32 2.87
CA GLN A 477 -23.48 15.02 3.24
C GLN A 477 -24.43 15.20 4.40
N ASP A 478 -25.60 14.57 4.33
CA ASP A 478 -26.58 14.51 5.42
C ASP A 478 -26.70 13.08 5.93
N ALA A 479 -26.42 12.87 7.20
CA ALA A 479 -26.71 11.63 7.91
C ALA A 479 -28.02 11.81 8.68
N LEU A 480 -29.06 11.10 8.23
CA LEU A 480 -30.43 11.24 8.71
C LEU A 480 -30.86 9.99 9.49
N SER A 481 -31.23 10.17 10.75
CA SER A 481 -31.94 9.17 11.55
C SER A 481 -33.44 9.29 11.30
N LEU A 482 -33.97 8.50 10.35
CA LEU A 482 -35.40 8.51 9.99
C LEU A 482 -36.29 8.07 11.16
N ASN A 483 -35.82 7.10 11.91
CA ASN A 483 -36.39 6.61 13.18
C ASN A 483 -35.34 5.70 13.89
N GLU A 484 -35.72 5.04 14.97
CA GLU A 484 -34.84 4.18 15.75
C GLU A 484 -34.23 3.00 14.94
N ARG A 485 -34.91 2.59 13.85
CA ARG A 485 -34.51 1.43 13.03
C ARG A 485 -33.88 1.80 11.70
N TRP A 486 -34.13 3.00 11.19
CA TRP A 486 -33.67 3.39 9.85
C TRP A 486 -32.78 4.61 9.91
N LYS A 487 -31.60 4.49 9.33
CA LYS A 487 -30.67 5.59 9.12
C LYS A 487 -30.33 5.65 7.64
N ALA A 488 -30.25 6.87 7.07
CA ALA A 488 -29.89 7.12 5.71
C ALA A 488 -28.75 8.14 5.65
N VAL A 489 -27.91 8.04 4.64
CA VAL A 489 -26.91 9.05 4.31
C VAL A 489 -27.01 9.39 2.85
N LEU A 490 -27.07 10.69 2.54
CA LEU A 490 -27.02 11.22 1.19
C LEU A 490 -25.87 12.22 1.10
N GLY A 491 -25.01 12.07 0.13
CA GLY A 491 -23.86 12.93 -0.04
C GLY A 491 -23.59 13.25 -1.51
N LEU A 492 -22.96 14.39 -1.72
CA LEU A 492 -22.54 14.86 -3.03
C LEU A 492 -21.21 15.56 -2.90
N ARG A 493 -20.29 15.26 -3.83
CA ARG A 493 -19.02 15.96 -3.97
C ARG A 493 -18.85 16.44 -5.39
N ALA A 494 -18.51 17.71 -5.56
CA ALA A 494 -18.13 18.32 -6.82
C ALA A 494 -16.62 18.56 -6.82
N GLU A 495 -15.95 18.20 -7.92
CA GLU A 495 -14.50 18.21 -8.04
C GLU A 495 -14.08 18.91 -9.33
N HIS A 496 -13.11 19.80 -9.22
CA HIS A 496 -12.42 20.46 -10.32
C HIS A 496 -10.93 20.09 -10.25
N TRP A 497 -10.41 19.47 -11.31
CA TRP A 497 -9.04 19.04 -11.37
C TRP A 497 -8.31 19.72 -12.52
N ASP A 498 -7.09 20.20 -12.26
CA ASP A 498 -6.18 20.79 -13.23
C ASP A 498 -4.87 19.98 -13.32
N ALA A 499 -4.31 19.87 -14.52
CA ALA A 499 -2.95 19.47 -14.75
C ALA A 499 -2.23 20.57 -15.55
N PHE A 500 -1.07 21.00 -15.07
CA PHE A 500 -0.35 22.14 -15.61
C PHE A 500 1.17 22.02 -15.39
N ASP A 501 1.94 22.89 -16.06
CA ASP A 501 3.42 22.90 -16.03
C ASP A 501 4.04 21.55 -16.41
N GLY A 502 3.34 20.76 -17.24
CA GLY A 502 3.81 19.46 -17.70
C GLY A 502 5.01 19.58 -18.64
N ARG A 503 6.10 18.89 -18.33
CA ARG A 503 7.32 18.86 -19.12
C ARG A 503 8.03 17.52 -19.00
N THR A 504 8.51 17.02 -20.13
CA THR A 504 9.40 15.86 -20.22
C THR A 504 10.60 16.23 -21.06
N ASP A 505 11.80 16.13 -20.50
CA ASP A 505 13.04 16.24 -21.23
C ASP A 505 13.56 14.85 -21.56
N PHE A 506 13.90 14.61 -22.82
CA PHE A 506 14.50 13.37 -23.31
C PHE A 506 16.03 13.46 -23.41
N SER A 507 16.56 14.65 -23.30
CA SER A 507 17.98 15.00 -23.24
C SER A 507 18.13 16.48 -22.85
N ALA A 508 19.36 16.97 -22.76
CA ALA A 508 19.63 18.38 -22.49
C ALA A 508 19.07 19.32 -23.59
N THR A 509 18.81 18.82 -24.81
CA THR A 509 18.39 19.61 -25.98
C THR A 509 17.04 19.19 -26.56
N SER A 510 16.40 18.18 -26.02
CA SER A 510 15.12 17.67 -26.52
C SER A 510 14.09 17.61 -25.38
N ALA A 511 13.06 18.41 -25.48
CA ALA A 511 11.99 18.53 -24.49
C ALA A 511 10.61 18.57 -25.14
N GLN A 512 9.64 18.03 -24.40
CA GLN A 512 8.21 18.16 -24.69
C GLN A 512 7.55 18.95 -23.56
N VAL A 513 6.87 20.03 -23.93
CA VAL A 513 6.02 20.81 -23.02
C VAL A 513 4.55 20.49 -23.34
N TYR A 514 3.74 20.32 -22.31
CA TYR A 514 2.36 19.94 -22.45
C TYR A 514 1.42 21.09 -22.07
N ALA A 515 0.32 21.24 -22.82
CA ALA A 515 -0.71 22.21 -22.52
C ALA A 515 -1.40 21.88 -21.19
N ALA A 516 -1.81 22.89 -20.46
CA ALA A 516 -2.65 22.73 -19.28
C ALA A 516 -4.03 22.19 -19.69
N ARG A 517 -4.62 21.38 -18.81
CA ARG A 517 -5.95 20.82 -19.01
C ARG A 517 -6.71 20.74 -17.69
N HIS A 518 -8.02 20.62 -17.78
CA HIS A 518 -8.90 20.50 -16.62
C HIS A 518 -10.01 19.46 -16.86
N GLU A 519 -10.56 18.95 -15.76
CA GLU A 519 -11.71 18.06 -15.73
C GLU A 519 -12.63 18.46 -14.58
N ASN A 520 -13.96 18.23 -14.77
CA ASN A 520 -14.95 18.44 -13.73
C ASN A 520 -15.75 17.15 -13.53
N ASP A 521 -15.95 16.78 -12.28
CA ASP A 521 -16.69 15.58 -11.94
C ASP A 521 -17.61 15.80 -10.73
N LEU A 522 -18.67 14.97 -10.69
CA LEU A 522 -19.66 14.97 -9.63
C LEU A 522 -19.81 13.56 -9.06
N SER A 523 -19.64 13.40 -7.75
CA SER A 523 -19.57 12.12 -7.06
C SER A 523 -20.70 11.97 -6.03
N PRO A 524 -21.90 11.50 -6.43
CA PRO A 524 -23.00 11.22 -5.51
C PRO A 524 -22.72 9.98 -4.66
N LYS A 525 -23.24 9.99 -3.43
CA LYS A 525 -23.17 8.94 -2.43
C LYS A 525 -24.54 8.72 -1.80
N ALA A 526 -24.88 7.47 -1.53
CA ALA A 526 -26.08 7.11 -0.79
C ALA A 526 -25.81 5.86 0.05
N ALA A 527 -26.31 5.85 1.28
CA ALA A 527 -26.28 4.67 2.11
C ALA A 527 -27.53 4.59 2.99
N LEU A 528 -27.97 3.37 3.27
CA LEU A 528 -29.15 3.09 4.07
C LEU A 528 -28.82 1.95 5.03
N SER A 529 -29.19 2.06 6.31
CA SER A 529 -29.16 0.95 7.25
C SER A 529 -30.53 0.72 7.88
N TRP A 530 -30.81 -0.55 8.11
CA TRP A 530 -32.02 -1.02 8.74
C TRP A 530 -31.70 -1.97 9.87
N GLN A 531 -32.06 -1.60 11.11
CA GLN A 531 -32.05 -2.47 12.28
C GLN A 531 -33.21 -3.46 12.15
N TRP A 532 -32.97 -4.60 11.46
CA TRP A 532 -34.00 -5.60 11.20
C TRP A 532 -34.43 -6.28 12.51
N ARG A 533 -33.44 -6.63 13.36
CA ARG A 533 -33.64 -7.18 14.71
C ARG A 533 -32.67 -6.49 15.68
N PRO A 534 -32.84 -6.62 17.01
CA PRO A 534 -31.90 -6.03 17.95
C PRO A 534 -30.44 -6.44 17.75
N ASP A 535 -30.23 -7.65 17.22
CA ASP A 535 -28.93 -8.27 16.94
C ASP A 535 -28.51 -8.25 15.47
N THR A 536 -29.35 -7.71 14.57
CA THR A 536 -29.10 -7.81 13.12
C THR A 536 -29.35 -6.50 12.40
N VAL A 537 -28.34 -6.02 11.66
CA VAL A 537 -28.42 -4.83 10.81
C VAL A 537 -28.19 -5.20 9.36
N LEU A 538 -29.03 -4.67 8.47
CA LEU A 538 -28.85 -4.71 7.03
C LEU A 538 -28.45 -3.33 6.52
N LYS A 539 -27.45 -3.28 5.63
CA LYS A 539 -26.95 -2.02 5.07
C LYS A 539 -26.90 -2.13 3.54
N ALA A 540 -27.19 -1.02 2.88
CA ALA A 540 -27.02 -0.86 1.45
C ALA A 540 -26.28 0.44 1.17
N SER A 541 -25.26 0.43 0.35
CA SER A 541 -24.47 1.61 0.00
C SER A 541 -24.23 1.67 -1.50
N LEU A 542 -24.30 2.88 -2.06
CA LEU A 542 -23.99 3.19 -3.45
C LEU A 542 -23.16 4.46 -3.51
N GLY A 543 -22.02 4.40 -4.19
CA GLY A 543 -21.14 5.57 -4.33
C GLY A 543 -20.51 5.64 -5.70
N ARG A 544 -20.38 6.85 -6.22
CA ARG A 544 -19.52 7.15 -7.35
C ARG A 544 -18.25 7.83 -6.85
N ALA A 545 -17.09 7.43 -7.39
CA ALA A 545 -15.83 8.12 -7.16
C ALA A 545 -15.02 8.22 -8.44
N VAL A 546 -14.09 9.17 -8.43
CA VAL A 546 -13.22 9.48 -9.56
C VAL A 546 -11.77 9.36 -9.09
N ARG A 547 -10.92 8.73 -9.90
CA ARG A 547 -9.48 8.73 -9.72
C ARG A 547 -8.85 9.59 -10.80
N MET A 548 -8.20 10.67 -10.40
CA MET A 548 -7.52 11.57 -11.32
C MET A 548 -6.17 10.99 -11.74
N PRO A 549 -5.73 11.20 -13.00
CA PRO A 549 -4.38 10.84 -13.43
C PRO A 549 -3.34 11.60 -12.60
N THR A 550 -2.26 10.92 -12.25
CA THR A 550 -1.13 11.51 -11.52
C THR A 550 -0.14 12.17 -12.48
N VAL A 551 0.74 13.02 -11.97
CA VAL A 551 1.76 13.71 -12.78
C VAL A 551 2.62 12.71 -13.55
N SER A 552 3.10 11.65 -12.90
CA SER A 552 3.91 10.63 -13.56
C SER A 552 3.15 9.83 -14.61
N GLU A 553 1.87 9.60 -14.44
CA GLU A 553 1.03 8.94 -15.44
C GLU A 553 0.81 9.79 -16.68
N LEU A 554 0.73 11.11 -16.52
CA LEU A 554 0.55 12.05 -17.64
C LEU A 554 1.85 12.28 -18.41
N TYR A 555 2.95 12.52 -17.72
CA TYR A 555 4.17 13.07 -18.30
C TYR A 555 5.38 12.15 -18.21
N GLY A 556 5.25 10.99 -17.56
CA GLY A 556 6.35 10.03 -17.42
C GLY A 556 6.83 9.50 -18.76
N ALA A 557 8.13 9.49 -18.96
CA ALA A 557 8.78 8.89 -20.12
C ALA A 557 10.15 8.36 -19.74
N THR A 558 10.54 7.25 -20.36
CA THR A 558 11.92 6.73 -20.30
C THR A 558 12.20 5.90 -21.54
N SER A 559 13.45 5.80 -21.93
CA SER A 559 13.89 4.96 -23.04
C SER A 559 15.04 4.09 -22.59
N THR A 560 14.95 2.81 -22.89
CA THR A 560 16.04 1.83 -22.72
C THR A 560 16.37 1.21 -24.07
N THR A 561 17.42 0.40 -24.14
CA THR A 561 17.85 -0.27 -25.38
C THR A 561 16.71 -1.05 -26.03
N ASN A 562 15.87 -1.71 -25.25
CA ASN A 562 14.83 -2.63 -25.72
C ASN A 562 13.40 -2.17 -25.43
N SER A 563 13.22 -1.04 -24.78
CA SER A 563 11.89 -0.54 -24.40
C SER A 563 11.85 0.97 -24.38
N GLN A 564 10.73 1.52 -24.81
CA GLN A 564 10.40 2.93 -24.69
C GLN A 564 9.15 3.08 -23.83
N TYR A 565 9.18 4.01 -22.88
CA TYR A 565 8.07 4.34 -22.02
C TYR A 565 7.68 5.79 -22.28
N ILE A 566 6.48 6.02 -22.79
CA ILE A 566 5.93 7.35 -23.06
C ILE A 566 4.46 7.34 -22.67
N ASN A 567 4.07 8.18 -21.74
CA ASN A 567 2.70 8.29 -21.30
C ASN A 567 1.88 9.23 -22.19
N ASP A 568 0.57 9.07 -22.12
CA ASP A 568 -0.39 9.91 -22.82
C ASP A 568 -0.83 11.07 -21.91
N PRO A 569 -0.52 12.33 -22.24
CA PRO A 569 -0.95 13.48 -21.44
C PRO A 569 -2.48 13.69 -21.47
N ASN A 570 -3.20 13.01 -22.37
CA ASN A 570 -4.65 13.10 -22.53
C ASN A 570 -5.42 11.99 -21.78
N LEU A 571 -4.79 11.30 -20.82
CA LEU A 571 -5.46 10.30 -20.00
C LEU A 571 -6.73 10.86 -19.35
N ARG A 572 -7.83 10.14 -19.47
CA ARG A 572 -9.09 10.51 -18.82
C ARG A 572 -9.10 10.04 -17.37
N PRO A 573 -9.79 10.76 -16.47
CA PRO A 573 -10.05 10.28 -15.12
C PRO A 573 -10.79 8.95 -15.13
N GLU A 574 -10.39 8.07 -14.23
CA GLU A 574 -11.07 6.81 -13.97
C GLU A 574 -12.34 7.06 -13.17
N LYS A 575 -13.48 6.50 -13.59
CA LYS A 575 -14.80 6.71 -12.98
C LYS A 575 -15.39 5.39 -12.53
N SER A 576 -15.62 5.24 -11.23
CA SER A 576 -16.13 4.02 -10.63
C SER A 576 -17.49 4.24 -9.95
N TRP A 577 -18.40 3.32 -10.18
CA TRP A 577 -19.59 3.12 -9.36
C TRP A 577 -19.41 1.87 -8.50
N THR A 578 -19.60 2.02 -7.20
CA THR A 578 -19.48 0.91 -6.24
C THR A 578 -20.78 0.77 -5.47
N ALA A 579 -21.28 -0.46 -5.35
CA ALA A 579 -22.45 -0.81 -4.56
C ALA A 579 -22.11 -1.92 -3.57
N GLU A 580 -22.68 -1.85 -2.37
CA GLU A 580 -22.56 -2.89 -1.33
C GLU A 580 -23.91 -3.19 -0.70
N LEU A 581 -24.11 -4.48 -0.39
CA LEU A 581 -25.17 -4.98 0.46
C LEU A 581 -24.52 -5.76 1.61
N THR A 582 -24.76 -5.35 2.85
CA THR A 582 -24.10 -5.92 4.03
C THR A 582 -25.15 -6.37 5.04
N ALA A 583 -24.97 -7.57 5.58
CA ALA A 583 -25.67 -8.06 6.75
C ALA A 583 -24.67 -8.23 7.91
N GLU A 584 -24.95 -7.63 9.06
CA GLU A 584 -24.18 -7.77 10.30
C GLU A 584 -25.05 -8.43 11.36
N HIS A 585 -24.48 -9.41 12.07
CA HIS A 585 -25.15 -10.11 13.15
C HIS A 585 -24.27 -10.21 14.38
N ASP A 586 -24.83 -9.88 15.53
CA ASP A 586 -24.19 -9.97 16.85
C ASP A 586 -24.72 -11.20 17.60
N PHE A 587 -23.84 -12.17 17.85
CA PHE A 587 -24.13 -13.36 18.67
C PHE A 587 -23.82 -13.13 20.16
N GLY A 588 -23.52 -11.90 20.57
CA GLY A 588 -23.08 -11.53 21.91
C GLY A 588 -21.57 -11.61 22.09
N ALA A 589 -20.98 -12.79 22.11
CA ALA A 589 -19.52 -12.99 22.21
C ALA A 589 -18.84 -13.07 20.83
N ALA A 590 -19.59 -13.05 19.73
CA ALA A 590 -19.08 -13.08 18.37
C ALA A 590 -19.90 -12.15 17.48
N GLN A 591 -19.27 -11.57 16.46
CA GLN A 591 -19.91 -10.76 15.44
C GLN A 591 -19.55 -11.30 14.06
N SER A 592 -20.53 -11.38 13.18
CA SER A 592 -20.33 -11.76 11.79
C SER A 592 -20.81 -10.66 10.85
N ARG A 593 -20.15 -10.54 9.71
CA ARG A 593 -20.57 -9.66 8.62
C ARG A 593 -20.44 -10.39 7.29
N LEU A 594 -21.47 -10.27 6.47
CA LEU A 594 -21.46 -10.73 5.09
C LEU A 594 -21.74 -9.53 4.17
N THR A 595 -20.84 -9.23 3.25
CA THR A 595 -20.95 -8.13 2.30
C THR A 595 -20.89 -8.66 0.88
N ALA A 596 -21.92 -8.39 0.09
CA ALA A 596 -21.88 -8.51 -1.37
C ALA A 596 -21.52 -7.16 -1.95
N PHE A 597 -20.55 -7.11 -2.88
CA PHE A 597 -20.11 -5.86 -3.48
C PHE A 597 -20.01 -5.97 -5.01
N ALA A 598 -20.21 -4.85 -5.68
CA ALA A 598 -20.05 -4.71 -7.12
C ALA A 598 -19.40 -3.36 -7.43
N GLU A 599 -18.47 -3.35 -8.38
CA GLU A 599 -17.82 -2.14 -8.88
C GLU A 599 -17.77 -2.17 -10.41
N ASP A 600 -18.20 -1.07 -11.04
CA ASP A 600 -18.10 -0.82 -12.48
C ASP A 600 -17.19 0.37 -12.71
N THR A 601 -16.00 0.13 -13.23
CA THR A 601 -14.97 1.14 -13.45
C THR A 601 -14.81 1.39 -14.95
N ARG A 602 -14.94 2.65 -15.35
CA ARG A 602 -14.68 3.13 -16.71
C ARG A 602 -13.39 3.91 -16.76
N ASP A 603 -12.72 3.82 -17.92
CA ASP A 603 -11.47 4.51 -18.20
C ASP A 603 -10.36 4.19 -17.17
N SER A 604 -10.29 2.95 -16.71
CA SER A 604 -9.33 2.51 -15.70
C SER A 604 -7.89 2.68 -16.18
N LEU A 605 -7.04 3.25 -15.34
CA LEU A 605 -5.67 3.61 -15.68
C LEU A 605 -4.71 2.45 -15.42
N TYR A 606 -4.14 1.90 -16.49
CA TYR A 606 -3.18 0.80 -16.41
C TYR A 606 -2.01 0.99 -17.37
N SER A 607 -0.83 0.51 -16.97
CA SER A 607 0.30 0.35 -17.88
C SER A 607 0.03 -0.81 -18.84
N GLN A 608 0.16 -0.56 -20.12
CA GLN A 608 0.06 -1.54 -21.18
C GLN A 608 1.35 -1.51 -22.00
N THR A 609 1.89 -2.70 -22.28
CA THR A 609 3.08 -2.85 -23.10
C THR A 609 2.70 -3.44 -24.45
N THR A 610 3.14 -2.81 -25.52
CA THR A 610 2.94 -3.25 -26.90
C THR A 610 4.30 -3.34 -27.62
N LEU A 611 4.43 -4.26 -28.57
CA LEU A 611 5.60 -4.31 -29.45
C LEU A 611 5.38 -3.37 -30.63
N ASP A 612 6.25 -2.38 -30.80
CA ASP A 612 6.38 -1.65 -32.05
C ASP A 612 7.17 -2.54 -33.04
N ALA A 613 6.45 -3.14 -33.98
CA ALA A 613 7.06 -4.05 -34.96
C ALA A 613 8.03 -3.33 -35.92
N THR A 614 7.86 -2.02 -36.14
CA THR A 614 8.72 -1.23 -37.01
C THR A 614 10.05 -0.92 -36.33
N ALA A 615 9.99 -0.52 -35.06
CA ALA A 615 11.18 -0.21 -34.25
C ALA A 615 11.76 -1.44 -33.53
N ASN A 616 11.08 -2.59 -33.59
CA ASN A 616 11.39 -3.80 -32.84
C ASN A 616 11.62 -3.52 -31.33
N LYS A 617 10.79 -2.65 -30.77
CA LYS A 617 10.87 -2.24 -29.36
C LYS A 617 9.55 -2.40 -28.65
N ASN A 618 9.62 -2.78 -27.38
CA ASN A 618 8.46 -2.73 -26.50
C ASN A 618 8.15 -1.27 -26.14
N ILE A 619 6.92 -0.84 -26.42
CA ILE A 619 6.40 0.45 -25.98
C ILE A 619 5.46 0.19 -24.82
N SER A 620 5.80 0.71 -23.65
CA SER A 620 4.96 0.71 -22.47
C SER A 620 4.38 2.11 -22.26
N ARG A 621 3.08 2.19 -22.03
CA ARG A 621 2.42 3.46 -21.71
C ARG A 621 1.24 3.23 -20.77
N VAL A 622 0.91 4.25 -19.97
CA VAL A 622 -0.34 4.28 -19.24
C VAL A 622 -1.46 4.59 -20.22
N GLN A 623 -2.52 3.83 -20.17
CA GLN A 623 -3.69 3.96 -21.04
C GLN A 623 -4.98 3.76 -20.25
N ASN A 624 -6.07 4.32 -20.76
CA ASN A 624 -7.39 4.05 -20.22
C ASN A 624 -7.94 2.71 -20.75
N ILE A 625 -8.23 1.79 -19.83
CA ILE A 625 -9.02 0.59 -20.13
C ILE A 625 -10.50 0.98 -20.09
N SER A 626 -11.22 0.74 -21.16
CA SER A 626 -12.58 1.28 -21.34
C SER A 626 -13.56 0.84 -20.26
N ARG A 627 -13.48 -0.42 -19.76
CA ARG A 627 -14.34 -0.90 -18.67
C ARG A 627 -13.79 -2.14 -18.00
N ILE A 628 -13.77 -2.11 -16.67
CA ILE A 628 -13.55 -3.25 -15.78
C ILE A 628 -14.78 -3.41 -14.89
N ALA A 629 -15.25 -4.63 -14.68
CA ALA A 629 -16.33 -4.93 -13.76
C ALA A 629 -15.85 -5.94 -12.72
N THR A 630 -16.12 -5.63 -11.46
CA THR A 630 -15.79 -6.47 -10.31
C THR A 630 -17.07 -6.81 -9.55
N THR A 631 -17.25 -8.07 -9.18
CA THR A 631 -18.29 -8.51 -8.26
C THR A 631 -17.68 -9.45 -7.23
N GLY A 632 -18.18 -9.41 -6.00
CA GLY A 632 -17.62 -10.26 -4.96
C GLY A 632 -18.46 -10.40 -3.72
N LEU A 633 -17.97 -11.26 -2.84
CA LEU A 633 -18.53 -11.53 -1.51
C LEU A 633 -17.38 -11.47 -0.50
N GLU A 634 -17.63 -10.87 0.65
CA GLU A 634 -16.71 -10.86 1.79
C GLU A 634 -17.46 -11.28 3.04
N ALA A 635 -16.94 -12.29 3.73
CA ALA A 635 -17.43 -12.74 5.03
C ALA A 635 -16.35 -12.45 6.09
N THR A 636 -16.77 -11.92 7.23
CA THR A 636 -15.90 -11.72 8.39
C THR A 636 -16.55 -12.28 9.65
N LEU A 637 -15.70 -12.75 10.56
CA LEU A 637 -16.07 -13.20 11.90
C LEU A 637 -15.05 -12.63 12.88
N ALA A 638 -15.53 -12.01 13.96
CA ALA A 638 -14.72 -11.60 15.09
C ALA A 638 -15.38 -12.09 16.37
N SER A 639 -14.59 -12.60 17.32
CA SER A 639 -15.12 -13.06 18.61
C SER A 639 -14.13 -12.85 19.73
N GLN A 640 -14.67 -12.69 20.93
CA GLN A 640 -13.92 -12.62 22.16
C GLN A 640 -14.59 -13.53 23.20
N ASP A 641 -13.81 -14.43 23.82
CA ASP A 641 -14.28 -15.37 24.86
C ASP A 641 -15.44 -16.29 24.42
N TRP A 642 -15.69 -16.44 23.11
CA TRP A 642 -16.84 -17.18 22.57
C TRP A 642 -16.69 -18.69 22.72
N LEU A 643 -15.58 -19.26 22.22
CA LEU A 643 -15.31 -20.70 22.26
C LEU A 643 -14.58 -21.11 23.55
N LEU A 644 -13.69 -20.26 24.01
CA LEU A 644 -12.85 -20.48 25.19
C LEU A 644 -12.50 -19.11 25.78
N LYS A 645 -12.59 -19.01 27.12
CA LYS A 645 -12.22 -17.80 27.86
C LYS A 645 -10.74 -17.46 27.61
N GLY A 646 -10.45 -16.22 27.25
CA GLY A 646 -9.11 -15.74 26.84
C GLY A 646 -8.81 -15.91 25.36
N LEU A 647 -9.67 -16.56 24.56
CA LEU A 647 -9.51 -16.72 23.13
C LEU A 647 -10.21 -15.61 22.34
N GLU A 648 -9.45 -14.90 21.55
CA GLU A 648 -9.95 -13.96 20.55
C GLU A 648 -9.70 -14.53 19.16
N LEU A 649 -10.73 -14.51 18.32
CA LEU A 649 -10.66 -14.98 16.94
C LEU A 649 -11.09 -13.86 16.01
N SER A 650 -10.36 -13.66 14.92
CA SER A 650 -10.82 -12.91 13.77
C SER A 650 -10.51 -13.67 12.49
N ALA A 651 -11.45 -13.66 11.55
CA ALA A 651 -11.28 -14.31 10.25
C ALA A 651 -11.98 -13.51 9.15
N SER A 652 -11.41 -13.53 7.96
CA SER A 652 -12.06 -13.01 6.77
C SER A 652 -11.86 -13.92 5.58
N LEU A 653 -12.86 -13.96 4.71
CA LEU A 653 -12.80 -14.65 3.43
C LEU A 653 -13.44 -13.77 2.37
N THR A 654 -12.69 -13.47 1.31
CA THR A 654 -13.15 -12.64 0.21
C THR A 654 -13.04 -13.40 -1.11
N TYR A 655 -14.12 -13.39 -1.86
CA TYR A 655 -14.15 -13.75 -3.27
C TYR A 655 -14.37 -12.50 -4.11
N ALA A 656 -13.54 -12.27 -5.13
CA ALA A 656 -13.68 -11.16 -6.07
C ALA A 656 -13.44 -11.64 -7.51
N ASP A 657 -14.42 -11.50 -8.37
CA ASP A 657 -14.28 -11.74 -9.80
C ASP A 657 -14.23 -10.41 -10.55
N SER A 658 -13.00 -10.01 -10.90
CA SER A 658 -12.71 -8.73 -11.55
C SER A 658 -12.21 -8.95 -12.96
N ILE A 659 -12.98 -8.48 -13.94
CA ILE A 659 -12.83 -8.85 -15.35
C ILE A 659 -12.80 -7.62 -16.25
N VAL A 660 -11.86 -7.59 -17.19
CA VAL A 660 -11.80 -6.60 -18.28
C VAL A 660 -12.97 -6.87 -19.25
N LYS A 661 -13.91 -5.92 -19.32
CA LYS A 661 -15.12 -6.04 -20.15
C LYS A 661 -14.97 -5.32 -21.50
N ARG A 662 -14.17 -4.23 -21.56
CA ARG A 662 -13.89 -3.48 -22.79
C ARG A 662 -12.49 -2.87 -22.70
N ASN A 663 -11.71 -2.97 -23.76
CA ASN A 663 -10.38 -2.37 -23.86
C ASN A 663 -10.07 -2.00 -25.32
N ALA A 664 -10.56 -0.85 -25.79
CA ALA A 664 -10.36 -0.38 -27.15
C ALA A 664 -8.93 0.16 -27.39
N GLY A 665 -8.20 0.50 -26.32
CA GLY A 665 -6.87 1.10 -26.39
C GLY A 665 -5.70 0.10 -26.45
N PHE A 666 -5.97 -1.22 -26.38
CA PHE A 666 -4.90 -2.22 -26.49
C PHE A 666 -4.54 -2.47 -27.94
N VAL A 667 -3.36 -2.02 -28.35
CA VAL A 667 -3.01 -1.81 -29.77
C VAL A 667 -2.63 -3.08 -30.53
N LEU A 668 -2.03 -4.11 -29.88
CA LEU A 668 -1.55 -5.32 -30.59
C LEU A 668 -2.69 -6.27 -30.97
N THR A 669 -3.49 -6.65 -29.99
CA THR A 669 -4.65 -7.56 -30.14
C THR A 669 -5.71 -7.15 -29.14
N PRO A 670 -6.58 -6.18 -29.46
CA PRO A 670 -7.57 -5.64 -28.51
C PRO A 670 -8.44 -6.70 -27.85
N GLY A 671 -8.71 -7.81 -28.55
CA GLY A 671 -9.48 -8.95 -28.05
C GLY A 671 -8.78 -9.77 -26.96
N ASP A 672 -7.47 -9.75 -26.88
CA ASP A 672 -6.69 -10.61 -25.96
C ASP A 672 -6.89 -10.27 -24.49
N THR A 673 -7.32 -9.05 -24.17
CA THR A 673 -7.59 -8.60 -22.82
C THR A 673 -9.03 -8.81 -22.38
N LEU A 674 -9.95 -9.05 -23.32
CA LEU A 674 -11.38 -9.19 -23.03
C LEU A 674 -11.68 -10.50 -22.28
N GLY A 675 -12.47 -10.42 -21.23
CA GLY A 675 -12.78 -11.57 -20.38
C GLY A 675 -11.62 -12.01 -19.48
N ARG A 676 -10.46 -11.31 -19.53
CA ARG A 676 -9.31 -11.60 -18.68
C ARG A 676 -9.48 -10.99 -17.29
N GLN A 677 -8.84 -11.62 -16.32
CA GLN A 677 -8.82 -11.16 -14.95
C GLN A 677 -8.00 -9.87 -14.84
N GLN A 678 -8.52 -8.90 -14.10
CA GLN A 678 -7.79 -7.67 -13.78
C GLN A 678 -6.46 -8.01 -13.10
N PRO A 679 -5.34 -7.35 -13.48
CA PRO A 679 -4.04 -7.62 -12.87
C PRO A 679 -3.99 -7.37 -11.36
N ASN A 680 -3.22 -8.19 -10.67
CA ASN A 680 -2.92 -8.11 -9.23
C ASN A 680 -4.17 -8.19 -8.32
N ILE A 681 -5.26 -8.78 -8.79
CA ILE A 681 -6.44 -9.08 -7.97
C ILE A 681 -6.63 -10.60 -7.94
N PRO A 682 -6.43 -11.25 -6.79
CA PRO A 682 -6.74 -12.66 -6.63
C PRO A 682 -8.25 -12.88 -6.52
N ARG A 683 -8.76 -13.99 -7.03
CA ARG A 683 -10.16 -14.35 -6.81
C ARG A 683 -10.48 -14.67 -5.36
N TRP A 684 -9.53 -15.20 -4.62
CA TRP A 684 -9.72 -15.57 -3.23
C TRP A 684 -8.65 -14.94 -2.35
N ARG A 685 -9.08 -14.34 -1.26
CA ARG A 685 -8.23 -13.90 -0.14
C ARG A 685 -8.83 -14.38 1.17
N ALA A 686 -7.97 -14.72 2.12
CA ALA A 686 -8.41 -15.05 3.47
C ALA A 686 -7.37 -14.59 4.48
N THR A 687 -7.86 -14.19 5.64
CA THR A 687 -7.05 -13.96 6.85
C THR A 687 -7.70 -14.68 8.02
N ALA A 688 -6.89 -15.17 8.95
CA ALA A 688 -7.38 -15.72 10.20
C ALA A 688 -6.37 -15.42 11.31
N VAL A 689 -6.82 -14.97 12.46
CA VAL A 689 -6.01 -14.69 13.65
C VAL A 689 -6.67 -15.34 14.85
N ALA A 690 -5.93 -16.15 15.60
CA ALA A 690 -6.31 -16.71 16.87
C ALA A 690 -5.31 -16.25 17.92
N SER A 691 -5.75 -15.45 18.89
CA SER A 691 -4.93 -14.94 19.97
C SER A 691 -5.48 -15.46 21.30
N TYR A 692 -4.66 -16.16 22.08
CA TYR A 692 -5.03 -16.73 23.35
C TYR A 692 -4.26 -16.08 24.51
N ARG A 693 -4.98 -15.58 25.49
CA ARG A 693 -4.43 -15.05 26.75
C ARG A 693 -4.47 -16.15 27.80
N PHE A 694 -3.30 -16.71 28.12
CA PHE A 694 -3.17 -17.74 29.16
C PHE A 694 -3.46 -17.16 30.54
N ASP A 695 -2.92 -15.96 30.78
CA ASP A 695 -3.08 -15.20 32.02
C ASP A 695 -2.83 -13.69 31.76
N SER A 696 -2.56 -12.91 32.79
CA SER A 696 -2.26 -11.47 32.69
C SER A 696 -0.87 -11.17 32.11
N GLN A 697 0.03 -12.15 32.04
CA GLN A 697 1.41 -12.00 31.60
C GLN A 697 1.64 -12.59 30.20
N TRP A 698 1.02 -13.74 29.88
CA TRP A 698 1.30 -14.49 28.68
C TRP A 698 0.16 -14.48 27.67
N SER A 699 0.49 -14.19 26.44
CA SER A 699 -0.41 -14.40 25.31
C SER A 699 0.35 -14.99 24.11
N ALA A 700 -0.34 -15.84 23.35
CA ALA A 700 0.18 -16.37 22.10
C ALA A 700 -0.83 -16.14 20.97
N THR A 701 -0.31 -15.84 19.79
CA THR A 701 -1.10 -15.62 18.58
C THR A 701 -0.58 -16.51 17.46
N LEU A 702 -1.52 -17.13 16.77
CA LEU A 702 -1.30 -17.80 15.50
C LEU A 702 -2.16 -17.10 14.46
N ALA A 703 -1.56 -16.68 13.36
CA ALA A 703 -2.24 -15.98 12.30
C ALA A 703 -1.92 -16.57 10.92
N GLY A 704 -2.87 -16.51 10.00
CA GLY A 704 -2.71 -17.02 8.65
C GLY A 704 -3.22 -16.06 7.60
N ARG A 705 -2.58 -16.07 6.43
CA ARG A 705 -3.01 -15.32 5.25
C ARG A 705 -2.95 -16.21 4.02
N TYR A 706 -3.98 -16.09 3.19
CA TYR A 706 -4.05 -16.75 1.90
C TYR A 706 -4.37 -15.75 0.80
N SER A 707 -3.69 -15.85 -0.32
CA SER A 707 -4.02 -15.18 -1.56
C SER A 707 -3.95 -16.18 -2.71
N GLY A 708 -5.03 -16.25 -3.47
CA GLY A 708 -5.11 -17.05 -4.69
C GLY A 708 -4.18 -16.51 -5.78
N ARG A 709 -4.12 -17.23 -6.89
CA ARG A 709 -3.34 -16.83 -8.06
C ARG A 709 -3.77 -15.45 -8.56
N GLN A 710 -2.80 -14.68 -9.01
CA GLN A 710 -2.96 -13.40 -9.66
C GLN A 710 -2.25 -13.40 -11.03
N TYR A 711 -2.58 -12.42 -11.86
CA TYR A 711 -1.87 -12.11 -13.08
C TYR A 711 -1.32 -10.69 -13.00
N ARG A 712 -0.22 -10.42 -13.65
CA ARG A 712 0.38 -9.09 -13.74
C ARG A 712 0.05 -8.40 -15.06
N THR A 713 -0.12 -9.18 -16.13
CA THR A 713 -0.40 -8.67 -17.48
C THR A 713 -1.90 -8.64 -17.76
N LEU A 714 -2.35 -7.65 -18.54
CA LEU A 714 -3.76 -7.47 -18.87
C LEU A 714 -4.36 -8.61 -19.70
N ASN A 715 -3.54 -9.30 -20.49
CA ASN A 715 -3.93 -10.47 -21.26
C ASN A 715 -3.75 -11.80 -20.51
N ASN A 716 -3.29 -11.75 -19.25
CA ASN A 716 -2.99 -12.89 -18.39
C ASN A 716 -1.99 -13.89 -19.02
N ALA A 717 -1.04 -13.40 -19.81
CA ALA A 717 -0.03 -14.23 -20.47
C ALA A 717 1.06 -14.73 -19.50
N ASP A 718 1.16 -14.16 -18.30
CA ASP A 718 2.08 -14.54 -17.25
C ASP A 718 1.61 -15.81 -16.53
N VAL A 719 1.83 -16.96 -17.17
CA VAL A 719 1.32 -18.28 -16.72
C VAL A 719 2.12 -18.88 -15.55
N ASN A 720 3.37 -18.49 -15.37
CA ASN A 720 4.23 -18.92 -14.26
C ASN A 720 4.34 -17.82 -13.20
N GLY A 721 3.65 -17.99 -12.07
CA GLY A 721 3.71 -17.05 -10.95
C GLY A 721 4.89 -17.28 -10.00
N PHE A 722 5.49 -18.48 -9.99
CA PHE A 722 6.52 -18.88 -9.04
C PHE A 722 7.94 -18.62 -9.57
N THR A 723 8.17 -17.42 -10.06
CA THR A 723 9.46 -16.97 -10.58
C THR A 723 9.60 -15.47 -10.46
N TYR A 724 10.79 -14.95 -10.61
CA TYR A 724 11.00 -13.51 -10.75
C TYR A 724 10.14 -12.94 -11.87
N GLN A 725 9.52 -11.78 -11.64
CA GLN A 725 8.50 -11.12 -12.47
C GLN A 725 7.12 -11.81 -12.50
N GLY A 726 6.95 -12.94 -11.83
CA GLY A 726 5.64 -13.59 -11.66
C GLY A 726 4.86 -13.07 -10.46
N VAL A 727 3.57 -13.43 -10.37
CA VAL A 727 2.73 -13.21 -9.19
C VAL A 727 2.10 -14.55 -8.80
N SER A 728 2.56 -15.11 -7.68
CA SER A 728 2.12 -16.43 -7.22
C SER A 728 0.91 -16.36 -6.29
N LYS A 729 0.24 -17.50 -6.09
CA LYS A 729 -0.55 -17.74 -4.89
C LYS A 729 0.37 -17.91 -3.68
N TYR A 730 -0.15 -17.68 -2.48
CA TYR A 730 0.57 -17.98 -1.23
C TYR A 730 -0.39 -18.33 -0.10
N ALA A 731 0.16 -19.06 0.88
CA ALA A 731 -0.45 -19.31 2.18
C ALA A 731 0.64 -19.21 3.25
N THR A 732 0.62 -18.17 4.07
CA THR A 732 1.59 -17.97 5.15
C THR A 732 0.94 -18.12 6.50
N VAL A 733 1.68 -18.69 7.44
CA VAL A 733 1.32 -18.78 8.85
C VAL A 733 2.34 -17.99 9.66
N ASP A 734 1.85 -17.13 10.54
CA ASP A 734 2.68 -16.30 11.42
C ASP A 734 2.38 -16.68 12.88
N ALA A 735 3.38 -16.60 13.74
CA ALA A 735 3.24 -16.85 15.18
C ALA A 735 3.88 -15.73 15.99
N ARG A 736 3.28 -15.40 17.13
CA ARG A 736 3.80 -14.40 18.07
C ARG A 736 3.51 -14.85 19.50
N MET A 737 4.46 -14.67 20.39
CA MET A 737 4.29 -14.85 21.83
C MET A 737 4.74 -13.57 22.52
N LEU A 738 3.83 -13.02 23.34
CA LEU A 738 4.05 -11.81 24.13
C LEU A 738 4.10 -12.18 25.61
N TYR A 739 5.10 -11.67 26.32
CA TYR A 739 5.28 -11.81 27.74
C TYR A 739 5.40 -10.45 28.44
N ARG A 740 4.48 -10.13 29.32
CA ARG A 740 4.51 -8.96 30.21
C ARG A 740 5.36 -9.27 31.44
N ILE A 741 6.62 -8.85 31.41
CA ILE A 741 7.61 -9.12 32.48
C ILE A 741 7.18 -8.38 33.75
N THR A 742 6.82 -7.10 33.61
CA THR A 742 6.26 -6.24 34.67
C THR A 742 5.12 -5.41 34.09
N ARG A 743 4.64 -4.43 34.85
CA ARG A 743 3.66 -3.47 34.33
C ARG A 743 4.27 -2.54 33.26
N GLN A 744 5.59 -2.32 33.31
CA GLN A 744 6.31 -1.42 32.41
C GLN A 744 7.06 -2.15 31.30
N TRP A 745 7.46 -3.40 31.52
CA TRP A 745 8.31 -4.14 30.60
C TRP A 745 7.55 -5.30 29.95
N SER A 746 7.65 -5.38 28.65
CA SER A 746 7.18 -6.54 27.87
C SER A 746 8.24 -7.02 26.90
N ALA A 747 8.23 -8.30 26.58
CA ALA A 747 9.06 -8.91 25.57
C ALA A 747 8.18 -9.75 24.63
N ALA A 748 8.57 -9.80 23.35
CA ALA A 748 7.90 -10.66 22.40
C ALA A 748 8.89 -11.42 21.54
N VAL A 749 8.47 -12.62 21.13
CA VAL A 749 9.13 -13.40 20.09
C VAL A 749 8.14 -13.71 18.99
N GLY A 750 8.58 -13.62 17.75
CA GLY A 750 7.72 -13.80 16.60
C GLY A 750 8.38 -14.60 15.49
N VAL A 751 7.55 -15.25 14.68
CA VAL A 751 7.97 -15.89 13.44
C VAL A 751 6.95 -15.53 12.37
N ASP A 752 7.40 -14.85 11.33
CA ASP A 752 6.59 -14.63 10.13
C ASP A 752 6.88 -15.73 9.11
N ASN A 753 5.84 -16.14 8.38
CA ASN A 753 5.93 -17.20 7.38
C ASN A 753 6.54 -18.50 7.97
N LEU A 754 5.98 -18.98 9.08
CA LEU A 754 6.42 -20.18 9.82
C LEU A 754 6.54 -21.42 8.92
N ASN A 755 5.65 -21.57 7.95
CA ASN A 755 5.63 -22.67 6.99
C ASN A 755 6.63 -22.47 5.83
N ASN A 756 7.36 -21.36 5.79
CA ASN A 756 8.38 -21.02 4.78
C ASN A 756 7.86 -21.12 3.34
N ASP A 757 6.65 -20.62 3.08
CA ASP A 757 6.09 -20.53 1.73
C ASP A 757 6.91 -19.55 0.89
N ARG A 758 7.35 -19.97 -0.29
CA ARG A 758 8.12 -19.14 -1.23
C ARG A 758 7.18 -18.56 -2.26
N PHE A 759 6.97 -17.26 -2.21
CA PHE A 759 6.01 -16.59 -3.09
C PHE A 759 6.55 -15.28 -3.66
N TRP A 760 5.92 -14.84 -4.74
CA TRP A 760 6.32 -13.68 -5.52
C TRP A 760 5.15 -12.73 -5.78
N ASN A 761 5.45 -11.45 -5.81
CA ASN A 761 4.64 -10.43 -6.46
C ASN A 761 5.61 -9.51 -7.23
N PHE A 762 6.03 -9.95 -8.41
CA PHE A 762 7.13 -9.47 -9.23
C PHE A 762 8.51 -9.80 -8.60
N HIS A 763 8.74 -9.43 -7.37
CA HIS A 763 9.93 -9.71 -6.57
C HIS A 763 9.67 -10.92 -5.66
N PRO A 764 10.69 -11.65 -5.22
CA PRO A 764 10.52 -12.63 -4.16
C PRO A 764 10.19 -11.92 -2.85
N TYR A 765 9.29 -12.50 -2.07
CA TYR A 765 8.96 -12.03 -0.73
C TYR A 765 9.89 -12.60 0.33
N PRO A 766 9.96 -11.97 1.52
CA PRO A 766 10.64 -12.52 2.67
C PRO A 766 10.22 -13.96 2.94
N GLN A 767 11.21 -14.81 3.17
CA GLN A 767 11.00 -16.19 3.63
C GLN A 767 10.76 -16.18 5.14
N ARG A 768 10.81 -17.35 5.81
CA ARG A 768 10.63 -17.41 7.26
C ARG A 768 11.54 -16.41 7.97
N SER A 769 10.94 -15.56 8.80
CA SER A 769 11.65 -14.50 9.52
C SER A 769 11.39 -14.64 11.01
N TYR A 770 12.43 -14.52 11.82
CA TYR A 770 12.38 -14.58 13.27
C TYR A 770 12.56 -13.19 13.86
N SER A 771 11.74 -12.82 14.81
CA SER A 771 11.82 -11.53 15.49
C SER A 771 11.86 -11.67 16.99
N VAL A 772 12.59 -10.77 17.64
CA VAL A 772 12.57 -10.56 19.09
C VAL A 772 12.38 -9.08 19.38
N GLU A 773 11.67 -8.77 20.44
CA GLU A 773 11.30 -7.41 20.82
C GLU A 773 11.34 -7.26 22.32
N LEU A 774 11.87 -6.11 22.78
CA LEU A 774 11.81 -5.66 24.16
C LEU A 774 11.21 -4.27 24.17
N LYS A 775 10.19 -4.04 25.01
CA LYS A 775 9.46 -2.80 25.11
C LYS A 775 9.33 -2.34 26.56
N PHE A 776 9.43 -1.03 26.72
CA PHE A 776 9.18 -0.31 27.98
C PHE A 776 8.05 0.69 27.78
N ASP A 777 7.07 0.70 28.68
CA ASP A 777 5.94 1.63 28.72
C ASP A 777 5.78 2.20 30.15
N LEU A 778 5.72 3.54 30.29
CA LEU A 778 5.55 4.28 31.55
C LEU A 778 4.28 5.12 31.55
#